data_a2ba7c7df91b2cfda775dc003cf713dd
#
_entry.id   a2ba7c7df91b2cfda775dc003cf713dd
#
_cell.length_a   1.000
_cell.length_b   1.000
_cell.length_c   1.000
_cell.angle_alpha   90.00
_cell.angle_beta   90.00
_cell.angle_gamma   90.00
#
_symmetry.space_group_name_H-M   'P 1'
#
loop_
_entity.id
_entity.type
_entity.pdbx_description
1 polymer ?
#
loop_
_entity_poly.entity_id
_entity_poly.type
_entity_poly.pdbx_seq_one_letter_code
_entity_poly.pdbx_strand_id
1 'polypeptide(L)'
;MKIIEKGYADDRMKRGDKLLIGNGCLGYRGTLEENRKDDCVALTTAGFYDRYKNNWRETVNMPNPLYTVVKINGVPLDGSIVKSHVESLNLSNGVFERNTTFKVNGTTIRVKSERFFDQQNCGLLVSRYVVCANEDITAQIVLGIDCDVWNISGKHFNVTKTQYKPLVVFATTNEGKNLSQSLIVKTNVSGEPFEKDGIVGEVLDVKLKKDEDFVVDKFCVSTWDGLPEYKYDEFDFDALKAKNEDWWKKKLATCKVKITGEEGLQLAIDDCVYQLVIYAPRVDGTSISARGLSGQTYKGAVFWDTEMFMLPFYLATDVEVAKRLVGYRIATLQGAIDKAKYYGYKGAFYAWESHEKGQDACSDFNVTDVFTNRPVRTYFKDKQIHISADVAVALFRTYRKTKDVSILLDGGLDVLFECSLFYWSYAYYNEDKNRYELLDVIGPDEYHERVNNNAYTNYMAHECICNFFDALKAVKKANNEYARDFVKKRATDIAKLEKLRKKLYLPMPDENGIIEQFDGYFKHEDVYVPTVRARLVKPNEYWGGSTGVATATRVIKQADVVSLLCTLPERFSDDVARKNYDFYLPYTEHGSSLSASMYALCACRIGKHDDAYEWFKNSTMVDLVGGGKKWAGKVYIGGSHPASCGGAWMIVANGFCADRSGKNLPKQIKEISYTEKHGERIIRKKVIHGD
;
A
#
# COMPACT_ATOMS: atom_id res chain seq x y z
N MET A 1 10.31 15.62 10.66
CA MET A 1 10.43 16.57 9.51
C MET A 1 9.07 16.95 8.97
N LYS A 2 8.98 17.98 8.11
CA LYS A 2 7.72 18.41 7.48
C LYS A 2 7.85 18.34 5.96
N ILE A 3 6.84 17.79 5.28
CA ILE A 3 6.58 18.01 3.86
C ILE A 3 5.88 19.36 3.76
N ILE A 4 6.35 20.25 2.88
CA ILE A 4 5.81 21.61 2.73
C ILE A 4 5.50 21.86 1.27
N GLU A 5 4.24 22.22 0.98
CA GLU A 5 3.75 22.61 -0.32
C GLU A 5 3.31 24.08 -0.31
N LYS A 6 3.76 24.85 -1.31
CA LYS A 6 3.46 26.28 -1.42
C LYS A 6 2.60 26.59 -2.64
N GLY A 7 1.86 27.67 -2.57
CA GLY A 7 0.94 28.13 -3.61
C GLY A 7 -0.41 27.40 -3.57
N TYR A 8 -1.49 28.10 -3.86
CA TYR A 8 -2.82 27.52 -3.96
C TYR A 8 -2.91 26.72 -5.27
N ALA A 9 -2.90 25.42 -5.17
CA ALA A 9 -2.45 24.56 -6.25
C ALA A 9 -3.43 24.34 -7.38
N ASP A 10 -2.86 24.26 -8.56
CA ASP A 10 -3.50 23.72 -9.75
C ASP A 10 -3.48 22.17 -9.77
N ASP A 11 -2.61 21.51 -8.99
CA ASP A 11 -2.46 20.05 -8.97
C ASP A 11 -2.78 19.45 -7.58
N ARG A 12 -4.03 19.57 -7.17
CA ARG A 12 -4.51 19.04 -5.88
C ARG A 12 -4.48 17.52 -5.80
N MET A 13 -4.57 16.85 -6.95
CA MET A 13 -4.51 15.39 -6.99
C MET A 13 -3.16 14.86 -6.51
N LYS A 14 -2.04 15.47 -6.92
CA LYS A 14 -0.70 15.09 -6.44
C LYS A 14 -0.48 15.43 -4.98
N ARG A 15 -0.97 16.60 -4.52
CA ARG A 15 -0.82 17.01 -3.12
C ARG A 15 -1.62 16.14 -2.17
N GLY A 16 -2.77 15.64 -2.63
CA GLY A 16 -3.61 14.77 -1.85
C GLY A 16 -2.87 13.54 -1.29
N ASP A 17 -1.97 12.95 -2.07
CA ASP A 17 -1.20 11.79 -1.64
C ASP A 17 -0.02 12.17 -0.73
N LYS A 18 0.71 13.23 -1.08
CA LYS A 18 1.86 13.72 -0.30
C LYS A 18 1.50 14.18 1.10
N LEU A 19 0.31 14.74 1.27
CA LEU A 19 -0.15 15.31 2.53
C LEU A 19 -1.22 14.44 3.20
N LEU A 20 -1.23 13.15 2.89
CA LEU A 20 -2.15 12.15 3.43
C LEU A 20 -1.92 11.96 4.93
N ILE A 21 -3.00 12.00 5.71
CA ILE A 21 -3.01 11.54 7.10
C ILE A 21 -3.78 10.24 7.24
N GLY A 22 -3.45 9.41 8.24
CA GLY A 22 -4.11 8.13 8.44
C GLY A 22 -3.81 7.49 9.79
N ASN A 23 -4.53 6.39 10.10
CA ASN A 23 -4.36 5.64 11.34
C ASN A 23 -4.52 4.12 11.20
N GLY A 24 -4.38 3.60 9.97
CA GLY A 24 -4.52 2.15 9.70
C GLY A 24 -5.96 1.67 9.53
N CYS A 25 -6.96 2.51 9.80
CA CYS A 25 -8.38 2.25 9.56
C CYS A 25 -8.96 3.23 8.53
N LEU A 26 -8.57 4.48 8.62
CA LEU A 26 -8.96 5.57 7.75
C LEU A 26 -7.74 6.32 7.23
N GLY A 27 -7.86 6.82 6.01
CA GLY A 27 -6.92 7.77 5.42
C GLY A 27 -7.67 8.95 4.82
N TYR A 28 -7.23 10.17 5.10
CA TYR A 28 -7.79 11.39 4.54
C TYR A 28 -6.75 12.10 3.69
N ARG A 29 -7.06 12.30 2.40
CA ARG A 29 -6.15 12.96 1.46
C ARG A 29 -5.86 14.41 1.86
N GLY A 30 -4.72 14.93 1.46
CA GLY A 30 -4.31 16.33 1.68
C GLY A 30 -5.11 17.33 0.84
N THR A 31 -6.46 17.29 0.93
CA THR A 31 -7.37 18.23 0.28
C THR A 31 -7.80 19.32 1.24
N LEU A 32 -8.27 20.46 0.73
CA LEU A 32 -8.74 21.57 1.55
C LEU A 32 -10.17 21.35 2.01
N GLU A 33 -10.60 22.09 3.03
CA GLU A 33 -11.92 21.95 3.64
C GLU A 33 -13.04 22.36 2.69
N GLU A 34 -12.79 23.31 1.77
CA GLU A 34 -13.72 23.76 0.73
C GLU A 34 -13.79 22.83 -0.49
N ASN A 35 -12.88 21.85 -0.60
CA ASN A 35 -12.85 20.91 -1.72
C ASN A 35 -14.00 19.91 -1.67
N ARG A 36 -14.42 19.45 -2.86
CA ARG A 36 -15.49 18.46 -3.05
C ARG A 36 -15.02 17.33 -3.97
N LYS A 37 -15.93 16.53 -4.47
CA LYS A 37 -15.65 15.34 -5.30
C LYS A 37 -14.75 15.61 -6.51
N ASP A 38 -14.89 16.76 -7.16
CA ASP A 38 -14.11 17.11 -8.35
C ASP A 38 -12.62 17.34 -8.03
N ASP A 39 -12.29 17.61 -6.77
CA ASP A 39 -10.94 17.72 -6.24
C ASP A 39 -10.42 16.37 -5.67
N CYS A 40 -11.13 15.27 -5.90
CA CYS A 40 -10.81 13.93 -5.36
C CYS A 40 -10.63 13.90 -3.84
N VAL A 41 -11.54 14.56 -3.11
CA VAL A 41 -11.60 14.41 -1.64
C VAL A 41 -11.90 12.97 -1.31
N ALA A 42 -11.08 12.35 -0.48
CA ALA A 42 -11.27 10.97 -0.07
C ALA A 42 -10.97 10.75 1.41
N LEU A 43 -11.94 10.15 2.09
CA LEU A 43 -11.84 9.53 3.41
C LEU A 43 -11.95 8.02 3.19
N THR A 44 -10.80 7.39 2.90
CA THR A 44 -10.72 5.99 2.46
C THR A 44 -10.70 5.05 3.66
N THR A 45 -11.51 3.98 3.60
CA THR A 45 -11.59 2.95 4.64
C THR A 45 -10.65 1.78 4.37
N ALA A 46 -10.16 1.15 5.44
CA ALA A 46 -9.44 -0.13 5.35
C ALA A 46 -10.43 -1.30 5.43
N GLY A 47 -10.42 -2.19 4.44
CA GLY A 47 -11.16 -3.45 4.50
C GLY A 47 -12.69 -3.33 4.37
N PHE A 48 -13.23 -2.18 4.02
CA PHE A 48 -14.65 -1.95 3.81
C PHE A 48 -14.93 -1.66 2.34
N TYR A 49 -15.60 -2.60 1.65
CA TYR A 49 -15.77 -2.59 0.21
C TYR A 49 -17.24 -2.60 -0.19
N ASP A 50 -17.53 -2.03 -1.37
CA ASP A 50 -18.86 -2.06 -1.98
C ASP A 50 -18.76 -2.14 -3.51
N ARG A 51 -19.88 -2.49 -4.16
CA ARG A 51 -20.00 -2.57 -5.62
C ARG A 51 -21.14 -1.70 -6.11
N TYR A 52 -20.85 -0.83 -7.05
CA TYR A 52 -21.88 -0.06 -7.74
C TYR A 52 -22.39 -0.83 -8.97
N LYS A 53 -23.63 -1.30 -8.95
CA LYS A 53 -24.26 -2.06 -10.05
C LYS A 53 -23.40 -3.26 -10.48
N ASN A 54 -23.08 -3.36 -11.77
CA ASN A 54 -22.29 -4.43 -12.38
C ASN A 54 -20.79 -4.03 -12.53
N ASN A 55 -20.36 -2.93 -11.92
CA ASN A 55 -18.96 -2.52 -11.94
C ASN A 55 -18.13 -3.39 -11.00
N TRP A 56 -16.82 -3.16 -10.96
CA TRP A 56 -15.95 -3.79 -9.99
C TRP A 56 -16.28 -3.36 -8.56
N ARG A 57 -15.86 -4.15 -7.62
CA ARG A 57 -15.92 -3.85 -6.20
C ARG A 57 -14.68 -3.05 -5.79
N GLU A 58 -14.85 -1.99 -5.00
CA GLU A 58 -13.75 -1.15 -4.53
C GLU A 58 -13.97 -0.69 -3.10
N THR A 59 -12.92 -0.20 -2.44
CA THR A 59 -13.01 0.35 -1.08
C THR A 59 -13.93 1.55 -1.05
N VAL A 60 -14.67 1.70 0.04
CA VAL A 60 -15.63 2.80 0.21
C VAL A 60 -14.88 4.09 0.56
N ASN A 61 -15.21 5.16 -0.16
CA ASN A 61 -14.91 6.52 0.24
C ASN A 61 -16.07 7.02 1.10
N MET A 62 -15.83 7.33 2.38
CA MET A 62 -16.83 7.77 3.36
C MET A 62 -17.34 9.18 3.06
N PRO A 63 -18.52 9.59 3.58
CA PRO A 63 -18.93 10.98 3.55
C PRO A 63 -17.85 11.89 4.15
N ASN A 64 -17.58 13.04 3.50
CA ASN A 64 -16.55 13.98 3.93
C ASN A 64 -17.03 14.87 5.08
N PRO A 65 -16.50 14.73 6.31
CA PRO A 65 -16.96 15.50 7.47
C PRO A 65 -16.25 16.85 7.65
N LEU A 66 -15.24 17.14 6.81
CA LEU A 66 -14.44 18.36 6.96
C LEU A 66 -14.95 19.54 6.12
N TYR A 67 -16.00 19.33 5.29
CA TYR A 67 -16.49 20.39 4.43
C TYR A 67 -16.70 21.71 5.19
N THR A 68 -16.05 22.78 4.72
CA THR A 68 -16.15 24.13 5.31
C THR A 68 -15.91 25.18 4.25
N VAL A 69 -16.85 26.10 4.09
CA VAL A 69 -16.72 27.26 3.21
C VAL A 69 -17.00 28.53 4.01
N VAL A 70 -16.08 29.47 3.92
CA VAL A 70 -16.24 30.82 4.48
C VAL A 70 -16.73 31.76 3.37
N LYS A 71 -17.78 32.55 3.64
CA LYS A 71 -18.29 33.57 2.74
C LYS A 71 -18.20 34.95 3.41
N ILE A 72 -17.68 35.93 2.67
CA ILE A 72 -17.68 37.33 3.06
C ILE A 72 -18.58 38.09 2.12
N ASN A 73 -19.63 38.73 2.66
CA ASN A 73 -20.65 39.43 1.85
C ASN A 73 -21.23 38.51 0.73
N GLY A 74 -21.47 37.25 1.03
CA GLY A 74 -21.98 36.25 0.09
C GLY A 74 -20.91 35.65 -0.88
N VAL A 75 -19.69 36.19 -0.94
CA VAL A 75 -18.60 35.69 -1.80
C VAL A 75 -17.83 34.62 -1.07
N PRO A 76 -17.74 33.38 -1.59
CA PRO A 76 -16.93 32.34 -0.99
C PRO A 76 -15.43 32.64 -1.11
N LEU A 77 -14.66 32.26 -0.09
CA LEU A 77 -13.21 32.29 -0.16
C LEU A 77 -12.73 31.11 -1.02
N ASP A 78 -12.17 31.41 -2.17
CA ASP A 78 -11.68 30.42 -3.15
C ASP A 78 -10.29 30.77 -3.72
N GLY A 79 -9.81 29.96 -4.66
CA GLY A 79 -8.49 30.13 -5.27
C GLY A 79 -8.27 31.45 -5.98
N SER A 80 -9.33 32.13 -6.47
CA SER A 80 -9.21 33.35 -7.28
C SER A 80 -8.76 34.58 -6.48
N ILE A 81 -8.93 34.54 -5.15
CA ILE A 81 -8.65 35.65 -4.24
C ILE A 81 -7.52 35.36 -3.23
N VAL A 82 -6.78 34.26 -3.48
CA VAL A 82 -5.63 33.88 -2.62
C VAL A 82 -4.43 34.78 -2.83
N LYS A 83 -3.82 35.24 -1.75
CA LYS A 83 -2.56 36.00 -1.74
C LYS A 83 -1.35 35.13 -1.39
N SER A 84 -1.52 34.26 -0.43
CA SER A 84 -0.49 33.28 -0.05
C SER A 84 -1.13 32.01 0.46
N HIS A 85 -0.47 30.89 0.22
CA HIS A 85 -0.95 29.58 0.65
C HIS A 85 0.23 28.66 0.93
N VAL A 86 0.18 27.99 2.08
CA VAL A 86 1.13 26.96 2.49
C VAL A 86 0.36 25.83 3.15
N GLU A 87 0.65 24.62 2.73
CA GLU A 87 0.23 23.37 3.37
C GLU A 87 1.45 22.61 3.87
N SER A 88 1.32 21.91 4.97
CA SER A 88 2.38 21.03 5.45
C SER A 88 1.85 19.79 6.15
N LEU A 89 2.63 18.72 6.08
CA LEU A 89 2.44 17.50 6.86
C LEU A 89 3.65 17.30 7.76
N ASN A 90 3.40 17.24 9.05
CA ASN A 90 4.45 16.95 10.02
C ASN A 90 4.56 15.43 10.23
N LEU A 91 5.59 14.82 9.66
CA LEU A 91 5.85 13.38 9.73
C LEU A 91 6.18 12.87 11.15
N SER A 92 6.46 13.79 12.11
CA SER A 92 6.77 13.40 13.49
C SER A 92 5.52 13.22 14.37
N ASN A 93 4.37 13.75 13.95
CA ASN A 93 3.14 13.67 14.73
C ASN A 93 1.87 13.47 13.89
N GLY A 94 2.01 13.31 12.56
CA GLY A 94 0.90 13.06 11.65
C GLY A 94 -0.11 14.20 11.55
N VAL A 95 0.30 15.44 11.83
CA VAL A 95 -0.56 16.62 11.75
C VAL A 95 -0.41 17.29 10.39
N PHE A 96 -1.53 17.42 9.68
CA PHE A 96 -1.65 18.31 8.53
C PHE A 96 -1.92 19.73 9.00
N GLU A 97 -1.25 20.70 8.40
CA GLU A 97 -1.45 22.12 8.68
C GLU A 97 -1.67 22.90 7.37
N ARG A 98 -2.60 23.86 7.41
CA ARG A 98 -2.86 24.82 6.35
C ARG A 98 -2.73 26.24 6.85
N ASN A 99 -2.20 27.13 6.01
CA ASN A 99 -2.19 28.58 6.25
C ASN A 99 -2.47 29.30 4.93
N THR A 100 -3.62 29.93 4.80
CA THR A 100 -4.06 30.65 3.58
C THR A 100 -4.44 32.08 3.90
N THR A 101 -3.95 33.02 3.11
CA THR A 101 -4.37 34.42 3.17
C THR A 101 -5.15 34.76 1.91
N PHE A 102 -6.35 35.26 2.11
CA PHE A 102 -7.24 35.75 1.06
C PHE A 102 -7.32 37.30 1.11
N LYS A 103 -7.66 37.89 -0.03
CA LYS A 103 -7.97 39.34 -0.09
C LYS A 103 -9.31 39.56 -0.79
N VAL A 104 -10.30 40.05 -0.03
CA VAL A 104 -11.68 40.28 -0.50
C VAL A 104 -12.02 41.75 -0.30
N ASN A 105 -12.28 42.52 -1.39
CA ASN A 105 -12.67 43.93 -1.33
C ASN A 105 -11.77 44.82 -0.42
N GLY A 106 -10.48 44.54 -0.38
CA GLY A 106 -9.54 45.29 0.47
C GLY A 106 -9.25 44.60 1.82
N THR A 107 -10.16 43.84 2.36
CA THR A 107 -10.04 43.09 3.63
C THR A 107 -9.13 41.89 3.46
N THR A 108 -8.26 41.66 4.42
CA THR A 108 -7.39 40.47 4.48
C THR A 108 -7.97 39.46 5.44
N ILE A 109 -8.26 38.26 4.93
CA ILE A 109 -8.76 37.13 5.73
C ILE A 109 -7.66 36.07 5.79
N ARG A 110 -7.33 35.61 6.99
CA ARG A 110 -6.43 34.48 7.24
C ARG A 110 -7.23 33.26 7.66
N VAL A 111 -7.02 32.15 6.98
CA VAL A 111 -7.55 30.84 7.33
C VAL A 111 -6.40 29.94 7.71
N LYS A 112 -6.48 29.35 8.91
CA LYS A 112 -5.58 28.29 9.36
C LYS A 112 -6.38 27.06 9.67
N SER A 113 -5.85 25.87 9.35
CA SER A 113 -6.42 24.64 9.84
C SER A 113 -5.34 23.65 10.25
N GLU A 114 -5.67 22.84 11.25
CA GLU A 114 -4.88 21.70 11.69
C GLU A 114 -5.82 20.48 11.72
N ARG A 115 -5.33 19.31 11.31
CA ARG A 115 -6.08 18.07 11.42
C ARG A 115 -5.18 16.85 11.59
N PHE A 116 -5.69 15.84 12.30
CA PHE A 116 -4.99 14.58 12.54
C PHE A 116 -6.02 13.48 12.88
N PHE A 117 -5.63 12.23 12.69
CA PHE A 117 -6.40 11.10 13.23
C PHE A 117 -5.96 10.79 14.65
N ASP A 118 -6.93 10.48 15.52
CA ASP A 118 -6.63 9.80 16.77
C ASP A 118 -6.00 8.44 16.46
N GLN A 119 -4.84 8.20 17.05
CA GLN A 119 -4.10 6.97 16.84
C GLN A 119 -4.52 5.84 17.77
N GLN A 120 -5.47 6.04 18.67
CA GLN A 120 -6.03 5.03 19.56
C GLN A 120 -7.43 4.58 19.13
N ASN A 121 -8.24 5.50 18.61
CA ASN A 121 -9.62 5.24 18.17
C ASN A 121 -9.72 5.34 16.64
N CYS A 122 -9.95 4.22 15.98
CA CYS A 122 -9.88 4.10 14.52
C CYS A 122 -10.79 5.08 13.74
N GLY A 123 -11.98 5.39 14.27
CA GLY A 123 -12.96 6.21 13.55
C GLY A 123 -12.84 7.73 13.76
N LEU A 124 -11.91 8.22 14.60
CA LEU A 124 -11.88 9.63 15.01
C LEU A 124 -10.88 10.46 14.20
N LEU A 125 -11.40 11.42 13.44
CA LEU A 125 -10.65 12.50 12.79
C LEU A 125 -10.92 13.81 13.53
N VAL A 126 -9.87 14.52 13.92
CA VAL A 126 -9.93 15.78 14.68
C VAL A 126 -9.40 16.92 13.83
N SER A 127 -10.12 18.05 13.83
CA SER A 127 -9.72 19.25 13.09
C SER A 127 -10.03 20.52 13.87
N ARG A 128 -9.12 21.48 13.78
CA ARG A 128 -9.33 22.89 14.21
C ARG A 128 -9.26 23.79 12.99
N TYR A 129 -10.26 24.61 12.79
CA TYR A 129 -10.34 25.59 11.71
C TYR A 129 -10.45 26.99 12.29
N VAL A 130 -9.59 27.90 11.87
CA VAL A 130 -9.47 29.25 12.42
C VAL A 130 -9.62 30.28 11.32
N VAL A 131 -10.46 31.29 11.54
CA VAL A 131 -10.65 32.43 10.64
C VAL A 131 -10.33 33.71 11.37
N CYS A 132 -9.52 34.58 10.77
CA CYS A 132 -9.14 35.87 11.34
C CYS A 132 -9.17 36.95 10.26
N ALA A 133 -9.77 38.10 10.56
CA ALA A 133 -9.87 39.23 9.65
C ALA A 133 -9.06 40.44 10.18
N ASN A 134 -8.51 41.27 9.29
CA ASN A 134 -7.74 42.46 9.68
C ASN A 134 -8.63 43.69 10.00
N GLU A 135 -9.94 43.50 10.00
CA GLU A 135 -10.96 44.51 10.39
C GLU A 135 -12.23 43.82 10.86
N ASP A 136 -13.10 44.56 11.55
CA ASP A 136 -14.43 44.04 11.98
C ASP A 136 -15.28 43.76 10.75
N ILE A 137 -15.71 42.50 10.56
CA ILE A 137 -16.51 42.10 9.41
C ILE A 137 -17.48 40.96 9.76
N THR A 138 -18.59 40.90 9.05
CA THR A 138 -19.52 39.76 9.15
C THR A 138 -19.14 38.69 8.13
N ALA A 139 -19.05 37.44 8.59
CA ALA A 139 -18.79 36.27 7.78
C ALA A 139 -19.88 35.22 7.96
N GLN A 140 -20.11 34.42 6.93
CA GLN A 140 -20.94 33.23 7.01
C GLN A 140 -20.01 32.01 6.84
N ILE A 141 -20.06 31.07 7.79
CA ILE A 141 -19.29 29.83 7.72
C ILE A 141 -20.30 28.68 7.53
N VAL A 142 -20.22 28.02 6.36
CA VAL A 142 -21.01 26.81 6.07
C VAL A 142 -20.11 25.63 6.36
N LEU A 143 -20.52 24.75 7.25
CA LEU A 143 -19.76 23.54 7.61
C LEU A 143 -20.69 22.33 7.67
N GLY A 144 -20.17 21.15 7.39
CA GLY A 144 -21.00 19.94 7.41
C GLY A 144 -20.32 18.69 6.88
N ILE A 145 -21.17 17.71 6.62
CA ILE A 145 -20.82 16.42 6.02
C ILE A 145 -21.24 16.46 4.54
N ASP A 146 -20.25 16.37 3.62
CA ASP A 146 -20.54 16.23 2.20
C ASP A 146 -20.71 14.75 1.85
N CYS A 147 -21.92 14.36 1.43
CA CYS A 147 -22.29 13.00 1.04
C CYS A 147 -22.11 12.75 -0.47
N ASP A 148 -21.78 13.77 -1.27
CA ASP A 148 -21.50 13.66 -2.69
C ASP A 148 -19.99 13.52 -2.90
N VAL A 149 -19.44 12.37 -2.56
CA VAL A 149 -18.01 12.09 -2.60
C VAL A 149 -17.57 11.45 -3.92
N TRP A 150 -16.31 11.62 -4.24
CA TRP A 150 -15.69 11.02 -5.41
C TRP A 150 -15.60 9.48 -5.31
N ASN A 151 -15.78 8.79 -6.44
CA ASN A 151 -15.59 7.34 -6.59
C ASN A 151 -15.14 7.01 -8.01
N ILE A 152 -14.37 5.95 -8.19
CA ILE A 152 -13.96 5.50 -9.52
C ILE A 152 -15.12 4.82 -10.24
N SER A 153 -15.80 3.86 -9.59
CA SER A 153 -16.79 3.01 -10.23
C SER A 153 -18.23 3.47 -10.07
N GLY A 154 -18.48 4.49 -9.26
CA GLY A 154 -19.81 5.04 -9.01
C GLY A 154 -20.16 5.16 -7.52
N LYS A 155 -21.35 5.63 -7.21
CA LYS A 155 -21.79 5.93 -5.84
C LYS A 155 -21.93 4.64 -4.99
N HIS A 156 -21.20 4.55 -3.89
CA HIS A 156 -21.17 3.36 -3.03
C HIS A 156 -22.17 3.33 -1.89
N PHE A 157 -22.80 4.45 -1.55
CA PHE A 157 -23.78 4.46 -0.47
C PHE A 157 -24.92 5.43 -0.75
N ASN A 158 -26.04 5.19 -0.10
CA ASN A 158 -27.20 6.07 -0.09
C ASN A 158 -27.51 6.50 1.35
N VAL A 159 -27.70 7.81 1.56
CA VAL A 159 -28.10 8.33 2.85
C VAL A 159 -29.52 7.84 3.18
N THR A 160 -29.69 7.23 4.34
CA THR A 160 -30.95 6.65 4.80
C THR A 160 -31.61 7.49 5.88
N LYS A 161 -30.80 8.23 6.66
CA LYS A 161 -31.28 9.09 7.75
C LYS A 161 -30.26 10.16 8.07
N THR A 162 -30.76 11.34 8.42
CA THR A 162 -29.99 12.45 8.99
C THR A 162 -30.51 12.79 10.38
N GLN A 163 -29.61 13.08 11.30
CA GLN A 163 -29.91 13.52 12.64
C GLN A 163 -29.12 14.81 12.93
N TYR A 164 -29.77 15.77 13.61
CA TYR A 164 -29.09 16.98 14.10
C TYR A 164 -28.95 16.93 15.62
N LYS A 165 -27.82 17.46 16.15
CA LYS A 165 -27.52 17.57 17.60
C LYS A 165 -27.32 16.19 18.28
N PRO A 166 -26.18 15.50 18.08
CA PRO A 166 -25.11 15.86 17.13
C PRO A 166 -25.51 15.60 15.67
N LEU A 167 -24.82 16.23 14.76
CA LEU A 167 -25.03 15.98 13.33
C LEU A 167 -24.52 14.58 12.98
N VAL A 168 -25.41 13.72 12.50
CA VAL A 168 -25.07 12.34 12.07
C VAL A 168 -25.78 12.03 10.76
N VAL A 169 -25.01 11.53 9.82
CA VAL A 169 -25.52 10.93 8.58
C VAL A 169 -25.40 9.42 8.68
N PHE A 170 -26.51 8.71 8.52
CA PHE A 170 -26.57 7.25 8.39
C PHE A 170 -26.74 6.91 6.92
N ALA A 171 -26.00 5.92 6.46
CA ALA A 171 -26.08 5.48 5.08
C ALA A 171 -25.94 3.95 4.98
N THR A 172 -26.42 3.41 3.87
CA THR A 172 -26.30 1.99 3.54
C THR A 172 -25.65 1.85 2.17
N THR A 173 -24.68 0.95 2.06
CA THR A 173 -24.00 0.64 0.79
C THR A 173 -24.93 -0.11 -0.15
N ASN A 174 -24.53 -0.23 -1.44
CA ASN A 174 -25.31 -1.00 -2.42
C ASN A 174 -25.39 -2.49 -2.08
N GLU A 175 -24.39 -3.03 -1.36
CA GLU A 175 -24.37 -4.41 -0.85
C GLU A 175 -25.03 -4.58 0.53
N GLY A 176 -25.73 -3.53 1.03
CA GLY A 176 -26.54 -3.58 2.25
C GLY A 176 -25.75 -3.45 3.56
N LYS A 177 -24.50 -2.99 3.51
CA LYS A 177 -23.70 -2.71 4.71
C LYS A 177 -23.96 -1.31 5.24
N ASN A 178 -23.92 -1.14 6.56
CA ASN A 178 -24.18 0.12 7.21
C ASN A 178 -22.89 0.93 7.42
N LEU A 179 -23.05 2.25 7.34
CA LEU A 179 -22.03 3.21 7.74
C LEU A 179 -22.69 4.45 8.37
N SER A 180 -21.95 5.14 9.21
CA SER A 180 -22.36 6.47 9.67
C SER A 180 -21.17 7.42 9.77
N GLN A 181 -21.47 8.70 9.60
CA GLN A 181 -20.53 9.79 9.78
C GLN A 181 -21.14 10.80 10.75
N SER A 182 -20.49 11.03 11.88
CA SER A 182 -20.89 12.04 12.85
C SER A 182 -19.96 13.24 12.79
N LEU A 183 -20.51 14.44 13.02
CA LEU A 183 -19.77 15.68 13.15
C LEU A 183 -20.20 16.40 14.43
N ILE A 184 -19.28 16.53 15.36
CA ILE A 184 -19.45 17.30 16.58
C ILE A 184 -18.64 18.58 16.42
N VAL A 185 -19.31 19.72 16.55
CA VAL A 185 -18.72 21.06 16.38
C VAL A 185 -18.66 21.75 17.74
N LYS A 186 -17.48 22.30 18.07
CA LYS A 186 -17.32 23.19 19.23
C LYS A 186 -16.90 24.57 18.76
N THR A 187 -17.74 25.55 19.03
CA THR A 187 -17.54 26.97 18.74
C THR A 187 -18.40 27.80 19.67
N ASN A 188 -18.21 29.12 19.69
CA ASN A 188 -18.98 30.05 20.53
C ASN A 188 -20.24 30.60 19.86
N VAL A 189 -20.60 30.10 18.68
CA VAL A 189 -21.79 30.50 17.92
C VAL A 189 -22.63 29.28 17.58
N SER A 190 -23.96 29.38 17.74
CA SER A 190 -24.86 28.30 17.31
C SER A 190 -25.12 28.40 15.81
N GLY A 191 -25.11 27.26 15.12
CA GLY A 191 -25.43 27.14 13.71
C GLY A 191 -26.93 26.88 13.46
N GLU A 192 -27.39 27.32 12.30
CA GLU A 192 -28.71 26.96 11.77
C GLU A 192 -28.56 25.74 10.83
N PRO A 193 -29.44 24.74 10.95
CA PRO A 193 -29.40 23.55 10.10
C PRO A 193 -29.47 23.89 8.60
N PHE A 194 -28.68 23.14 7.82
CA PHE A 194 -28.57 23.33 6.37
C PHE A 194 -28.46 21.97 5.67
N GLU A 195 -29.27 21.81 4.60
CA GLU A 195 -29.16 20.66 3.72
C GLU A 195 -29.32 21.10 2.26
N LYS A 196 -28.28 20.96 1.45
CA LYS A 196 -28.28 21.32 0.04
C LYS A 196 -27.13 20.66 -0.71
N ASP A 197 -27.37 20.26 -1.96
CA ASP A 197 -26.38 19.75 -2.88
C ASP A 197 -25.55 18.55 -2.34
N GLY A 198 -26.21 17.69 -1.53
CA GLY A 198 -25.58 16.54 -0.88
C GLY A 198 -24.80 16.87 0.39
N ILE A 199 -24.79 18.11 0.82
CA ILE A 199 -24.17 18.55 2.08
C ILE A 199 -25.25 18.63 3.15
N VAL A 200 -24.99 18.03 4.29
CA VAL A 200 -25.79 18.13 5.52
C VAL A 200 -24.94 18.82 6.57
N GLY A 201 -25.41 19.95 7.11
CA GLY A 201 -24.55 20.75 7.97
C GLY A 201 -25.25 21.88 8.69
N GLU A 202 -24.49 22.89 9.04
CA GLU A 202 -24.91 24.10 9.73
C GLU A 202 -24.31 25.35 9.07
N VAL A 203 -25.01 26.45 9.16
CA VAL A 203 -24.56 27.79 8.78
C VAL A 203 -24.33 28.61 10.02
N LEU A 204 -23.13 29.13 10.21
CA LEU A 204 -22.78 30.03 11.31
C LEU A 204 -22.68 31.45 10.78
N ASP A 205 -23.50 32.36 11.31
CA ASP A 205 -23.35 33.79 11.07
C ASP A 205 -22.43 34.40 12.14
N VAL A 206 -21.27 34.86 11.73
CA VAL A 206 -20.17 35.23 12.62
C VAL A 206 -19.79 36.70 12.45
N LYS A 207 -19.60 37.40 13.55
CA LYS A 207 -18.96 38.72 13.59
C LYS A 207 -17.46 38.52 13.92
N LEU A 208 -16.63 38.56 12.91
CA LEU A 208 -15.17 38.51 13.08
C LEU A 208 -14.70 39.87 13.59
N LYS A 209 -14.01 39.87 14.71
CA LYS A 209 -13.35 41.05 15.26
C LYS A 209 -11.96 41.22 14.67
N LYS A 210 -11.55 42.46 14.50
CA LYS A 210 -10.23 42.78 13.96
C LYS A 210 -9.11 42.06 14.75
N ASP A 211 -8.31 41.30 13.99
CA ASP A 211 -7.15 40.55 14.46
C ASP A 211 -7.44 39.52 15.60
N GLU A 212 -8.71 39.16 15.82
CA GLU A 212 -9.10 38.08 16.72
C GLU A 212 -9.36 36.79 15.95
N ASP A 213 -8.93 35.66 16.52
CA ASP A 213 -9.14 34.34 15.94
C ASP A 213 -10.54 33.82 16.28
N PHE A 214 -11.35 33.50 15.27
CA PHE A 214 -12.59 32.73 15.42
C PHE A 214 -12.27 31.25 15.20
N VAL A 215 -12.54 30.41 16.20
CA VAL A 215 -12.13 29.01 16.25
C VAL A 215 -13.35 28.08 16.10
N VAL A 216 -13.20 27.07 15.25
CA VAL A 216 -14.15 25.97 15.09
C VAL A 216 -13.39 24.65 15.24
N ASP A 217 -13.64 23.92 16.32
CA ASP A 217 -13.13 22.57 16.52
C ASP A 217 -14.14 21.53 16.02
N LYS A 218 -13.67 20.56 15.25
CA LYS A 218 -14.48 19.50 14.67
C LYS A 218 -13.97 18.14 15.12
N PHE A 219 -14.88 17.31 15.58
CA PHE A 219 -14.62 15.91 15.94
C PHE A 219 -15.49 15.03 15.06
N CYS A 220 -14.86 14.33 14.14
CA CYS A 220 -15.51 13.58 13.08
C CYS A 220 -15.41 12.10 13.37
N VAL A 221 -16.52 11.44 13.67
CA VAL A 221 -16.56 10.02 14.01
C VAL A 221 -17.17 9.24 12.85
N SER A 222 -16.38 8.35 12.26
CA SER A 222 -16.80 7.42 11.21
C SER A 222 -17.00 6.02 11.80
N THR A 223 -18.11 5.36 11.44
CA THR A 223 -18.36 3.96 11.77
C THR A 223 -18.84 3.21 10.55
N TRP A 224 -18.58 1.90 10.50
CA TRP A 224 -19.09 1.01 9.45
C TRP A 224 -19.10 -0.44 9.93
N ASP A 225 -19.89 -1.29 9.26
CA ASP A 225 -19.95 -2.71 9.57
C ASP A 225 -18.57 -3.36 9.45
N GLY A 226 -18.09 -3.96 10.56
CA GLY A 226 -16.76 -4.57 10.68
C GLY A 226 -15.73 -3.69 11.43
N LEU A 227 -16.02 -2.41 11.67
CA LEU A 227 -15.19 -1.62 12.57
C LEU A 227 -15.59 -1.93 14.03
N PRO A 228 -14.64 -2.23 14.94
CA PRO A 228 -14.95 -2.34 16.36
C PRO A 228 -15.59 -1.06 16.92
N GLU A 229 -16.50 -1.23 17.87
CA GLU A 229 -17.12 -0.10 18.56
C GLU A 229 -16.09 0.59 19.47
N TYR A 230 -15.96 1.91 19.30
CA TYR A 230 -15.09 2.75 20.12
C TYR A 230 -15.92 3.71 20.96
N LYS A 231 -15.50 3.91 22.22
CA LYS A 231 -16.07 4.97 23.08
C LYS A 231 -15.24 6.23 22.95
N TYR A 232 -15.91 7.32 22.73
CA TYR A 232 -15.32 8.65 22.56
C TYR A 232 -15.76 9.52 23.74
N ASP A 233 -15.00 9.49 24.82
CA ASP A 233 -15.36 10.17 26.08
C ASP A 233 -14.88 11.63 26.13
N GLU A 234 -13.96 12.00 25.24
CA GLU A 234 -13.34 13.32 25.24
C GLU A 234 -13.33 13.93 23.82
N PHE A 235 -13.87 15.14 23.74
CA PHE A 235 -13.83 15.97 22.53
C PHE A 235 -13.16 17.31 22.87
N ASP A 236 -11.87 17.27 23.20
CA ASP A 236 -11.03 18.43 23.40
C ASP A 236 -9.86 18.39 22.44
N PHE A 237 -9.68 19.43 21.61
CA PHE A 237 -8.69 19.45 20.55
C PHE A 237 -7.27 19.36 21.09
N ASP A 238 -6.97 20.16 22.13
CA ASP A 238 -5.59 20.28 22.64
C ASP A 238 -5.19 19.01 23.42
N ALA A 239 -6.11 18.43 24.18
CA ALA A 239 -5.91 17.16 24.86
C ALA A 239 -5.68 16.00 23.88
N LEU A 240 -6.50 15.90 22.81
CA LEU A 240 -6.35 14.87 21.78
C LEU A 240 -5.07 15.07 20.98
N LYS A 241 -4.68 16.31 20.67
CA LYS A 241 -3.41 16.62 20.01
C LYS A 241 -2.21 16.19 20.84
N ALA A 242 -2.22 16.47 22.14
CA ALA A 242 -1.16 16.04 23.04
C ALA A 242 -1.03 14.50 23.14
N LYS A 243 -2.17 13.78 23.21
CA LYS A 243 -2.21 12.31 23.16
C LYS A 243 -1.65 11.76 21.84
N ASN A 244 -2.02 12.38 20.71
CA ASN A 244 -1.51 12.02 19.39
C ASN A 244 0.01 12.21 19.30
N GLU A 245 0.54 13.32 19.79
CA GLU A 245 1.99 13.61 19.79
C GLU A 245 2.78 12.62 20.65
N ASP A 246 2.27 12.25 21.83
CA ASP A 246 2.88 11.23 22.69
C ASP A 246 2.88 9.84 22.03
N TRP A 247 1.78 9.47 21.38
CA TRP A 247 1.71 8.22 20.64
C TRP A 247 2.74 8.16 19.50
N TRP A 248 2.83 9.21 18.68
CA TRP A 248 3.79 9.27 17.58
C TRP A 248 5.24 9.23 18.07
N LYS A 249 5.56 9.95 19.14
CA LYS A 249 6.88 9.92 19.77
C LYS A 249 7.28 8.49 20.17
N LYS A 250 6.37 7.74 20.81
CA LYS A 250 6.58 6.35 21.20
C LYS A 250 6.72 5.43 19.97
N LYS A 251 5.85 5.61 18.98
CA LYS A 251 5.86 4.79 17.76
C LYS A 251 7.14 4.98 16.95
N LEU A 252 7.53 6.21 16.69
CA LEU A 252 8.75 6.51 15.92
C LEU A 252 10.03 6.04 16.63
N ALA A 253 10.04 5.96 17.96
CA ALA A 253 11.17 5.39 18.69
C ALA A 253 11.44 3.92 18.29
N THR A 254 10.41 3.17 17.84
CA THR A 254 10.53 1.75 17.46
C THR A 254 10.92 1.51 16.00
N CYS A 255 10.78 2.50 15.12
CA CYS A 255 10.95 2.32 13.68
C CYS A 255 11.78 3.43 13.00
N LYS A 256 12.49 4.23 13.78
CA LYS A 256 13.26 5.36 13.25
C LYS A 256 14.39 4.92 12.35
N VAL A 257 14.52 5.60 11.21
CA VAL A 257 15.70 5.55 10.33
C VAL A 257 16.39 6.90 10.39
N LYS A 258 17.72 6.93 10.44
CA LYS A 258 18.53 8.15 10.38
C LYS A 258 19.59 7.98 9.30
N ILE A 259 19.64 8.94 8.39
CA ILE A 259 20.64 9.04 7.31
C ILE A 259 21.35 10.38 7.43
N THR A 260 22.66 10.38 7.25
CA THR A 260 23.47 11.61 7.12
C THR A 260 24.36 11.54 5.89
N GLY A 261 24.60 12.67 5.26
CA GLY A 261 25.46 12.79 4.07
C GLY A 261 24.79 13.59 2.96
N GLU A 262 23.64 13.19 2.47
CA GLU A 262 22.90 13.90 1.42
C GLU A 262 21.62 14.55 1.95
N GLU A 263 21.42 15.81 1.57
CA GLU A 263 20.21 16.55 1.87
C GLU A 263 19.01 15.99 1.09
N GLY A 264 17.86 15.87 1.74
CA GLY A 264 16.61 15.34 1.14
C GLY A 264 16.37 13.85 1.37
N LEU A 265 17.40 13.00 1.46
CA LEU A 265 17.22 11.56 1.73
C LEU A 265 16.58 11.27 3.09
N GLN A 266 16.91 12.08 4.10
CA GLN A 266 16.29 11.92 5.42
C GLN A 266 14.78 12.22 5.38
N LEU A 267 14.36 13.25 4.63
CA LEU A 267 12.93 13.54 4.45
C LEU A 267 12.23 12.39 3.72
N ALA A 268 12.86 11.86 2.66
CA ALA A 268 12.30 10.78 1.86
C ALA A 268 12.10 9.48 2.66
N ILE A 269 13.09 9.08 3.47
CA ILE A 269 12.95 7.89 4.30
C ILE A 269 12.01 8.11 5.50
N ASP A 270 11.94 9.33 6.04
CA ASP A 270 10.96 9.68 7.08
C ASP A 270 9.53 9.58 6.52
N ASP A 271 9.30 10.00 5.26
CA ASP A 271 8.02 9.84 4.58
C ASP A 271 7.67 8.37 4.37
N CYS A 272 8.61 7.55 3.90
CA CYS A 272 8.41 6.11 3.77
C CYS A 272 8.02 5.44 5.11
N VAL A 273 8.71 5.78 6.19
CA VAL A 273 8.40 5.25 7.53
C VAL A 273 7.04 5.74 8.00
N TYR A 274 6.74 7.03 7.80
CA TYR A 274 5.43 7.61 8.12
C TYR A 274 4.29 6.88 7.41
N GLN A 275 4.41 6.67 6.10
CA GLN A 275 3.40 5.95 5.31
C GLN A 275 3.19 4.53 5.82
N LEU A 276 4.26 3.76 6.08
CA LEU A 276 4.15 2.42 6.67
C LEU A 276 3.45 2.46 8.04
N VAL A 277 3.69 3.48 8.87
CA VAL A 277 3.02 3.61 10.17
C VAL A 277 1.53 3.88 10.03
N ILE A 278 1.11 4.79 9.13
CA ILE A 278 -0.31 5.14 8.96
C ILE A 278 -1.13 4.07 8.22
N TYR A 279 -0.47 3.13 7.52
CA TYR A 279 -1.14 2.02 6.83
C TYR A 279 -1.19 0.75 7.67
N ALA A 280 -0.51 0.70 8.81
CA ALA A 280 -0.48 -0.47 9.69
C ALA A 280 -1.90 -0.90 10.10
N PRO A 281 -2.40 -2.09 9.70
CA PRO A 281 -3.77 -2.49 9.99
C PRO A 281 -4.02 -2.61 11.49
N ARG A 282 -5.18 -2.14 11.95
CA ARG A 282 -5.59 -2.13 13.35
C ARG A 282 -6.75 -3.05 13.64
N VAL A 283 -7.47 -3.46 12.61
CA VAL A 283 -8.60 -4.38 12.70
C VAL A 283 -8.18 -5.73 12.14
N ASP A 284 -8.48 -6.80 12.88
CA ASP A 284 -8.18 -8.15 12.42
C ASP A 284 -8.97 -8.49 11.15
N GLY A 285 -8.37 -9.27 10.27
CA GLY A 285 -8.95 -9.57 8.95
C GLY A 285 -8.79 -8.45 7.91
N THR A 286 -8.08 -7.37 8.24
CA THR A 286 -7.69 -6.32 7.28
C THR A 286 -6.19 -6.38 6.96
N SER A 287 -5.79 -5.83 5.83
CA SER A 287 -4.41 -5.76 5.38
C SER A 287 -4.14 -4.44 4.66
N ILE A 288 -2.93 -4.27 4.11
CA ILE A 288 -2.54 -3.05 3.41
C ILE A 288 -2.78 -3.24 1.91
N SER A 289 -3.55 -2.34 1.31
CA SER A 289 -3.75 -2.34 -0.14
C SER A 289 -2.51 -1.81 -0.89
N ALA A 290 -2.44 -2.05 -2.21
CA ALA A 290 -1.33 -1.60 -3.04
C ALA A 290 -1.07 -0.08 -2.99
N ARG A 291 -2.10 0.72 -2.66
CA ARG A 291 -2.02 2.18 -2.52
C ARG A 291 -2.32 2.67 -1.10
N GLY A 292 -2.27 1.78 -0.12
CA GLY A 292 -2.57 2.12 1.27
C GLY A 292 -4.00 2.69 1.41
N LEU A 293 -4.11 3.81 2.10
CA LEU A 293 -5.36 4.53 2.34
C LEU A 293 -5.47 5.83 1.54
N SER A 294 -4.70 5.97 0.44
CA SER A 294 -4.66 7.19 -0.35
C SER A 294 -5.80 7.34 -1.36
N GLY A 295 -6.68 6.35 -1.46
CA GLY A 295 -7.85 6.38 -2.36
C GLY A 295 -8.21 5.00 -2.91
N GLN A 296 -9.08 4.98 -3.92
CA GLN A 296 -9.66 3.76 -4.50
C GLN A 296 -8.82 3.13 -5.63
N THR A 297 -7.62 3.64 -5.91
CA THR A 297 -6.74 3.08 -6.94
C THR A 297 -6.43 1.61 -6.67
N TYR A 298 -6.44 0.77 -7.70
CA TYR A 298 -6.42 -0.69 -7.57
C TYR A 298 -7.55 -1.23 -6.67
N LYS A 299 -8.69 -0.51 -6.61
CA LYS A 299 -9.91 -0.93 -5.89
C LYS A 299 -9.71 -1.10 -4.37
N GLY A 300 -8.58 -0.63 -3.82
CA GLY A 300 -8.19 -0.91 -2.44
C GLY A 300 -7.80 -2.38 -2.20
N ALA A 301 -7.45 -3.14 -3.25
CA ALA A 301 -7.12 -4.55 -3.14
C ALA A 301 -5.73 -4.78 -2.54
N VAL A 302 -5.60 -5.91 -1.84
CA VAL A 302 -4.36 -6.41 -1.25
C VAL A 302 -3.64 -7.29 -2.26
N PHE A 303 -2.37 -6.98 -2.51
CA PHE A 303 -1.47 -7.68 -3.43
C PHE A 303 -0.36 -8.40 -2.66
N TRP A 304 0.53 -9.08 -3.37
CA TRP A 304 1.78 -9.66 -2.83
C TRP A 304 2.77 -8.61 -2.32
N ASP A 305 2.55 -7.36 -2.68
CA ASP A 305 3.24 -6.17 -2.20
C ASP A 305 3.40 -6.18 -0.68
N THR A 306 2.32 -6.55 0.00
CA THR A 306 2.27 -6.61 1.47
C THR A 306 3.22 -7.65 2.01
N GLU A 307 3.20 -8.86 1.47
CA GLU A 307 4.00 -9.99 1.91
C GLU A 307 5.48 -9.81 1.63
N MET A 308 5.82 -9.31 0.44
CA MET A 308 7.20 -9.32 -0.04
C MET A 308 7.95 -8.02 0.27
N PHE A 309 7.26 -6.89 0.36
CA PHE A 309 7.90 -5.58 0.50
C PHE A 309 7.59 -4.88 1.83
N MET A 310 6.36 -4.97 2.35
CA MET A 310 5.96 -4.25 3.56
C MET A 310 6.14 -5.06 4.84
N LEU A 311 5.81 -6.35 4.84
CA LEU A 311 5.91 -7.24 5.99
C LEU A 311 7.31 -7.24 6.66
N PRO A 312 8.44 -7.20 5.93
CA PRO A 312 9.76 -7.13 6.54
C PRO A 312 9.94 -5.96 7.51
N PHE A 313 9.37 -4.78 7.21
CA PHE A 313 9.38 -3.64 8.11
C PHE A 313 8.67 -3.95 9.43
N TYR A 314 7.47 -4.52 9.37
CA TYR A 314 6.70 -4.83 10.57
C TYR A 314 7.30 -5.98 11.38
N LEU A 315 7.90 -6.98 10.73
CA LEU A 315 8.64 -8.05 11.42
C LEU A 315 9.81 -7.51 12.25
N ALA A 316 10.36 -6.37 11.87
CA ALA A 316 11.44 -5.72 12.59
C ALA A 316 10.96 -4.69 13.62
N THR A 317 9.82 -4.04 13.40
CA THR A 317 9.41 -2.85 14.17
C THR A 317 8.12 -3.03 14.96
N ASP A 318 7.21 -3.92 14.53
CA ASP A 318 5.90 -4.16 15.14
C ASP A 318 5.35 -5.55 14.79
N VAL A 319 5.74 -6.54 15.58
CA VAL A 319 5.38 -7.95 15.37
C VAL A 319 3.87 -8.19 15.38
N GLU A 320 3.10 -7.41 16.15
CA GLU A 320 1.64 -7.58 16.20
C GLU A 320 0.99 -7.16 14.88
N VAL A 321 1.48 -6.11 14.24
CA VAL A 321 1.07 -5.75 12.88
C VAL A 321 1.46 -6.85 11.89
N ALA A 322 2.68 -7.38 11.97
CA ALA A 322 3.12 -8.47 11.11
C ALA A 322 2.21 -9.72 11.24
N LYS A 323 1.79 -10.06 12.47
CA LYS A 323 0.83 -11.15 12.71
C LYS A 323 -0.54 -10.86 12.09
N ARG A 324 -1.04 -9.61 12.16
CA ARG A 324 -2.31 -9.22 11.49
C ARG A 324 -2.23 -9.37 9.98
N LEU A 325 -1.11 -8.99 9.36
CA LEU A 325 -0.92 -9.14 7.92
C LEU A 325 -1.01 -10.60 7.46
N VAL A 326 -0.32 -11.52 8.16
CA VAL A 326 -0.43 -12.95 7.85
C VAL A 326 -1.77 -13.52 8.31
N GLY A 327 -2.36 -13.00 9.37
CA GLY A 327 -3.70 -13.32 9.85
C GLY A 327 -4.79 -13.04 8.80
N TYR A 328 -4.66 -11.95 8.04
CA TYR A 328 -5.52 -11.69 6.87
C TYR A 328 -5.46 -12.84 5.86
N ARG A 329 -4.28 -13.35 5.54
CA ARG A 329 -4.14 -14.47 4.59
C ARG A 329 -4.70 -15.77 5.14
N ILE A 330 -4.56 -16.01 6.45
CA ILE A 330 -5.21 -17.15 7.11
C ILE A 330 -6.74 -17.03 7.04
N ALA A 331 -7.28 -15.86 7.38
CA ALA A 331 -8.71 -15.59 7.35
C ALA A 331 -9.32 -15.66 5.94
N THR A 332 -8.50 -15.43 4.90
CA THR A 332 -8.93 -15.44 3.49
C THR A 332 -8.64 -16.76 2.75
N LEU A 333 -8.18 -17.78 3.46
CA LEU A 333 -7.85 -19.11 2.87
C LEU A 333 -9.02 -19.72 2.10
N GLN A 334 -10.24 -19.63 2.63
CA GLN A 334 -11.41 -20.22 1.95
C GLN A 334 -11.65 -19.59 0.57
N GLY A 335 -11.48 -18.26 0.44
CA GLY A 335 -11.60 -17.60 -0.87
C GLY A 335 -10.55 -18.09 -1.88
N ALA A 336 -9.33 -18.38 -1.41
CA ALA A 336 -8.28 -18.95 -2.25
C ALA A 336 -8.58 -20.41 -2.67
N ILE A 337 -9.18 -21.20 -1.78
CA ILE A 337 -9.66 -22.57 -2.08
C ILE A 337 -10.79 -22.51 -3.12
N ASP A 338 -11.75 -21.62 -2.94
CA ASP A 338 -12.87 -21.45 -3.86
C ASP A 338 -12.39 -21.02 -5.25
N LYS A 339 -11.39 -20.14 -5.31
CA LYS A 339 -10.75 -19.74 -6.57
C LYS A 339 -10.03 -20.92 -7.24
N ALA A 340 -9.24 -21.71 -6.50
CA ALA A 340 -8.60 -22.91 -7.05
C ALA A 340 -9.64 -23.87 -7.64
N LYS A 341 -10.72 -24.13 -6.89
CA LYS A 341 -11.84 -24.97 -7.32
C LYS A 341 -12.54 -24.45 -8.58
N TYR A 342 -12.75 -23.12 -8.68
CA TYR A 342 -13.33 -22.49 -9.86
C TYR A 342 -12.53 -22.78 -11.13
N TYR A 343 -11.20 -22.81 -11.03
CA TYR A 343 -10.29 -23.16 -12.13
C TYR A 343 -10.06 -24.66 -12.29
N GLY A 344 -10.71 -25.53 -11.48
CA GLY A 344 -10.57 -26.99 -11.54
C GLY A 344 -9.34 -27.54 -10.81
N TYR A 345 -8.69 -26.74 -9.97
CA TYR A 345 -7.55 -27.14 -9.17
C TYR A 345 -7.94 -27.50 -7.73
N LYS A 346 -7.06 -28.25 -7.05
CA LYS A 346 -7.10 -28.48 -5.60
C LYS A 346 -6.23 -27.46 -4.89
N GLY A 347 -6.44 -27.34 -3.57
CA GLY A 347 -5.64 -26.47 -2.73
C GLY A 347 -6.08 -25.01 -2.78
N ALA A 348 -5.17 -24.08 -2.53
CA ALA A 348 -5.46 -22.65 -2.41
C ALA A 348 -4.72 -21.81 -3.47
N PHE A 349 -5.47 -21.11 -4.31
CA PHE A 349 -4.99 -20.15 -5.29
C PHE A 349 -5.32 -18.72 -4.84
N TYR A 350 -4.44 -18.08 -4.13
CA TYR A 350 -4.65 -16.71 -3.67
C TYR A 350 -4.77 -15.73 -4.85
N ALA A 351 -5.72 -14.79 -4.71
CA ALA A 351 -5.97 -13.78 -5.72
C ALA A 351 -4.82 -12.79 -5.86
N TRP A 352 -4.53 -12.35 -7.07
CA TRP A 352 -3.62 -11.24 -7.35
C TRP A 352 -4.13 -9.93 -6.75
N GLU A 353 -5.42 -9.60 -6.95
CA GLU A 353 -6.15 -8.55 -6.26
C GLU A 353 -7.11 -9.17 -5.24
N SER A 354 -6.75 -9.17 -3.95
CA SER A 354 -7.56 -9.78 -2.89
C SER A 354 -8.38 -8.75 -2.14
N HIS A 355 -9.67 -9.03 -1.93
CA HIS A 355 -10.57 -8.28 -1.06
C HIS A 355 -10.94 -9.07 0.21
N GLU A 356 -11.93 -8.58 0.97
CA GLU A 356 -12.44 -9.26 2.16
C GLU A 356 -12.85 -10.71 1.83
N LYS A 357 -12.70 -11.61 2.78
CA LYS A 357 -12.96 -13.05 2.62
C LYS A 357 -12.16 -13.73 1.50
N GLY A 358 -11.13 -13.10 0.96
CA GLY A 358 -10.29 -13.61 -0.12
C GLY A 358 -10.96 -13.60 -1.50
N GLN A 359 -11.99 -12.80 -1.68
CA GLN A 359 -12.63 -12.62 -2.99
C GLN A 359 -11.62 -12.06 -4.00
N ASP A 360 -11.63 -12.63 -5.21
CA ASP A 360 -10.81 -12.13 -6.30
C ASP A 360 -11.46 -10.89 -6.93
N ALA A 361 -10.80 -9.75 -6.75
CA ALA A 361 -11.22 -8.45 -7.28
C ALA A 361 -10.63 -8.16 -8.67
N CYS A 362 -9.76 -9.04 -9.18
CA CYS A 362 -9.08 -8.81 -10.44
C CYS A 362 -10.06 -8.91 -11.62
N SER A 363 -10.04 -7.89 -12.47
CA SER A 363 -10.77 -7.89 -13.74
C SER A 363 -10.11 -8.83 -14.74
N ASP A 364 -10.91 -9.36 -15.66
CA ASP A 364 -10.38 -10.06 -16.84
C ASP A 364 -9.77 -9.09 -17.86
N PHE A 365 -10.02 -7.78 -17.71
CA PHE A 365 -9.62 -6.72 -18.61
C PHE A 365 -8.99 -5.57 -17.78
N ASN A 366 -7.69 -5.67 -17.50
CA ASN A 366 -6.99 -4.67 -16.67
C ASN A 366 -6.34 -3.55 -17.48
N VAL A 367 -6.35 -3.65 -18.81
CA VAL A 367 -5.73 -2.70 -19.73
C VAL A 367 -6.77 -2.20 -20.73
N THR A 368 -6.70 -0.92 -21.06
CA THR A 368 -7.49 -0.33 -22.16
C THR A 368 -6.54 -0.02 -23.31
N ASP A 369 -6.87 -0.52 -24.50
CA ASP A 369 -6.14 -0.18 -25.71
C ASP A 369 -6.27 1.32 -26.02
N VAL A 370 -5.14 2.00 -26.15
CA VAL A 370 -5.09 3.47 -26.28
C VAL A 370 -5.49 3.98 -27.68
N PHE A 371 -5.58 3.10 -28.66
CA PHE A 371 -5.99 3.43 -30.04
C PHE A 371 -7.48 3.25 -30.22
N THR A 372 -8.01 2.11 -29.76
CA THR A 372 -9.42 1.72 -29.96
C THR A 372 -10.32 2.06 -28.78
N ASN A 373 -9.73 2.41 -27.63
CA ASN A 373 -10.42 2.60 -26.35
C ASN A 373 -11.24 1.36 -25.88
N ARG A 374 -10.82 0.17 -26.31
CA ARG A 374 -11.45 -1.11 -25.94
C ARG A 374 -10.69 -1.79 -24.80
N PRO A 375 -11.38 -2.49 -23.89
CA PRO A 375 -10.72 -3.33 -22.90
C PRO A 375 -9.92 -4.45 -23.56
N VAL A 376 -8.68 -4.65 -23.07
CA VAL A 376 -7.81 -5.75 -23.51
C VAL A 376 -7.80 -6.85 -22.43
N ARG A 377 -7.99 -8.09 -22.89
CA ARG A 377 -7.89 -9.28 -22.02
C ARG A 377 -6.47 -9.38 -21.48
N THR A 378 -6.35 -9.53 -20.15
CA THR A 378 -5.10 -9.82 -19.45
C THR A 378 -5.26 -11.11 -18.64
N TYR A 379 -4.15 -11.76 -18.31
CA TYR A 379 -4.18 -13.05 -17.61
C TYR A 379 -3.66 -12.98 -16.17
N PHE A 380 -3.53 -11.79 -15.59
CA PHE A 380 -3.06 -11.59 -14.21
C PHE A 380 -3.90 -12.36 -13.19
N LYS A 381 -5.22 -12.33 -13.34
CA LYS A 381 -6.17 -13.08 -12.51
C LYS A 381 -5.93 -14.59 -12.56
N ASP A 382 -5.63 -15.10 -13.75
CA ASP A 382 -5.65 -16.55 -14.03
C ASP A 382 -4.28 -17.20 -13.85
N LYS A 383 -3.17 -16.45 -14.07
CA LYS A 383 -1.84 -17.00 -14.31
C LYS A 383 -0.74 -16.49 -13.38
N GLN A 384 -0.96 -15.47 -12.57
CA GLN A 384 0.00 -15.05 -11.54
C GLN A 384 -0.10 -15.98 -10.32
N ILE A 385 0.32 -17.23 -10.51
CA ILE A 385 0.22 -18.26 -9.48
C ILE A 385 1.27 -18.13 -8.37
N HIS A 386 2.35 -17.36 -8.60
CA HIS A 386 3.40 -17.14 -7.61
C HIS A 386 2.85 -16.49 -6.32
N ILE A 387 1.72 -15.76 -6.39
CA ILE A 387 1.07 -15.12 -5.24
C ILE A 387 0.81 -16.12 -4.10
N SER A 388 0.38 -17.33 -4.41
CA SER A 388 0.14 -18.37 -3.38
C SER A 388 1.42 -18.76 -2.64
N ALA A 389 2.56 -18.78 -3.35
CA ALA A 389 3.85 -19.06 -2.72
C ALA A 389 4.37 -17.86 -1.93
N ASP A 390 4.18 -16.62 -2.44
CA ASP A 390 4.57 -15.40 -1.73
C ASP A 390 3.87 -15.31 -0.37
N VAL A 391 2.57 -15.59 -0.33
CA VAL A 391 1.76 -15.68 0.90
C VAL A 391 2.31 -16.74 1.85
N ALA A 392 2.53 -17.96 1.36
CA ALA A 392 3.01 -19.09 2.17
C ALA A 392 4.42 -18.83 2.74
N VAL A 393 5.32 -18.28 1.92
CA VAL A 393 6.70 -17.96 2.32
C VAL A 393 6.71 -16.84 3.36
N ALA A 394 5.91 -15.79 3.18
CA ALA A 394 5.78 -14.69 4.12
C ALA A 394 5.23 -15.15 5.48
N LEU A 395 4.21 -16.00 5.48
CA LEU A 395 3.64 -16.60 6.69
C LEU A 395 4.71 -17.41 7.45
N PHE A 396 5.45 -18.28 6.77
CA PHE A 396 6.47 -19.09 7.42
C PHE A 396 7.67 -18.25 7.90
N ARG A 397 8.06 -17.19 7.17
CA ARG A 397 9.04 -16.20 7.62
C ARG A 397 8.61 -15.51 8.92
N THR A 398 7.31 -15.19 9.03
CA THR A 398 6.74 -14.62 10.28
C THR A 398 6.89 -15.59 11.43
N TYR A 399 6.52 -16.86 11.27
CA TYR A 399 6.79 -17.90 12.26
C TYR A 399 8.28 -18.02 12.59
N ARG A 400 9.14 -18.07 11.61
CA ARG A 400 10.61 -18.20 11.82
C ARG A 400 11.19 -17.04 12.63
N LYS A 401 10.70 -15.83 12.41
CA LYS A 401 11.15 -14.61 13.12
C LYS A 401 10.61 -14.57 14.55
N THR A 402 9.33 -14.86 14.73
CA THR A 402 8.63 -14.73 16.03
C THR A 402 8.80 -15.96 16.92
N LYS A 403 8.99 -17.14 16.33
CA LYS A 403 8.91 -18.46 17.00
C LYS A 403 7.56 -18.75 17.63
N ASP A 404 6.54 -17.98 17.27
CA ASP A 404 5.17 -18.14 17.76
C ASP A 404 4.46 -19.24 16.97
N VAL A 405 4.37 -20.42 17.56
CA VAL A 405 3.77 -21.58 16.93
C VAL A 405 2.25 -21.45 16.76
N SER A 406 1.59 -20.53 17.49
CA SER A 406 0.15 -20.28 17.33
C SER A 406 -0.17 -19.86 15.90
N ILE A 407 0.69 -19.11 15.22
CA ILE A 407 0.56 -18.75 13.81
C ILE A 407 0.32 -19.99 12.93
N LEU A 408 1.02 -21.10 13.22
CA LEU A 408 0.87 -22.35 12.47
C LEU A 408 -0.35 -23.14 12.92
N LEU A 409 -0.65 -23.16 14.21
CA LEU A 409 -1.78 -23.91 14.79
C LEU A 409 -3.13 -23.27 14.47
N ASP A 410 -3.19 -21.95 14.37
CA ASP A 410 -4.40 -21.16 14.14
C ASP A 410 -4.71 -20.98 12.62
N GLY A 411 -4.27 -21.94 11.79
CA GLY A 411 -4.58 -22.02 10.36
C GLY A 411 -3.38 -21.84 9.44
N GLY A 412 -2.23 -21.36 9.93
CA GLY A 412 -1.05 -21.18 9.07
C GLY A 412 -0.52 -22.48 8.46
N LEU A 413 -0.62 -23.61 9.17
CA LEU A 413 -0.25 -24.91 8.61
C LEU A 413 -1.19 -25.31 7.47
N ASP A 414 -2.49 -25.00 7.58
CA ASP A 414 -3.46 -25.24 6.50
C ASP A 414 -3.16 -24.35 5.28
N VAL A 415 -2.80 -23.07 5.46
CA VAL A 415 -2.37 -22.19 4.34
C VAL A 415 -1.17 -22.80 3.60
N LEU A 416 -0.14 -23.22 4.33
CA LEU A 416 1.06 -23.83 3.75
C LEU A 416 0.74 -25.13 3.01
N PHE A 417 -0.12 -25.97 3.58
CA PHE A 417 -0.54 -27.22 2.96
C PHE A 417 -1.38 -26.98 1.69
N GLU A 418 -2.39 -26.13 1.77
CA GLU A 418 -3.32 -25.89 0.65
C GLU A 418 -2.63 -25.15 -0.50
N CYS A 419 -1.72 -24.21 -0.24
CA CYS A 419 -0.88 -23.60 -1.29
C CYS A 419 0.03 -24.65 -1.94
N SER A 420 0.63 -25.54 -1.16
CA SER A 420 1.47 -26.63 -1.70
C SER A 420 0.63 -27.61 -2.55
N LEU A 421 -0.57 -27.94 -2.10
CA LEU A 421 -1.51 -28.82 -2.83
C LEU A 421 -1.99 -28.19 -4.14
N PHE A 422 -2.16 -26.86 -4.16
CA PHE A 422 -2.45 -26.13 -5.39
C PHE A 422 -1.34 -26.32 -6.43
N TYR A 423 -0.06 -26.14 -6.05
CA TYR A 423 1.06 -26.35 -6.96
C TYR A 423 1.14 -27.78 -7.46
N TRP A 424 0.85 -28.78 -6.61
CA TRP A 424 0.79 -30.15 -7.08
C TRP A 424 -0.34 -30.36 -8.10
N SER A 425 -1.51 -29.77 -7.86
CA SER A 425 -2.65 -29.87 -8.76
C SER A 425 -2.46 -29.12 -10.07
N TYR A 426 -1.69 -28.04 -10.06
CA TYR A 426 -1.39 -27.22 -11.24
C TYR A 426 -0.27 -27.79 -12.10
N ALA A 427 0.73 -28.41 -11.48
CA ALA A 427 1.94 -28.87 -12.14
C ALA A 427 1.67 -29.98 -13.16
N TYR A 428 2.28 -29.88 -14.31
CA TYR A 428 2.31 -30.91 -15.35
C TYR A 428 3.50 -31.85 -15.09
N TYR A 429 3.26 -33.16 -15.06
CA TYR A 429 4.36 -34.13 -15.00
C TYR A 429 4.84 -34.48 -16.41
N ASN A 430 6.04 -34.07 -16.74
CA ASN A 430 6.69 -34.38 -17.99
C ASN A 430 7.40 -35.74 -17.85
N GLU A 431 6.85 -36.79 -18.50
CA GLU A 431 7.36 -38.16 -18.41
C GLU A 431 8.75 -38.30 -19.05
N ASP A 432 8.96 -37.67 -20.21
CA ASP A 432 10.23 -37.73 -20.96
C ASP A 432 11.38 -37.13 -20.15
N LYS A 433 11.13 -36.05 -19.43
CA LYS A 433 12.10 -35.35 -18.58
C LYS A 433 12.10 -35.83 -17.13
N ASN A 434 11.15 -36.70 -16.75
CA ASN A 434 10.97 -37.25 -15.41
C ASN A 434 10.91 -36.15 -14.32
N ARG A 435 10.18 -35.04 -14.61
CA ARG A 435 10.06 -33.86 -13.74
C ARG A 435 8.67 -33.22 -13.81
N TYR A 436 8.33 -32.44 -12.78
CA TYR A 436 7.16 -31.56 -12.81
C TYR A 436 7.54 -30.19 -13.39
N GLU A 437 6.67 -29.61 -14.18
CA GLU A 437 6.82 -28.30 -14.82
C GLU A 437 5.61 -27.43 -14.49
N LEU A 438 5.80 -26.11 -14.31
CA LEU A 438 4.73 -25.12 -14.17
C LEU A 438 4.57 -24.39 -15.50
N LEU A 439 3.50 -24.73 -16.21
CA LEU A 439 3.24 -24.22 -17.57
C LEU A 439 2.18 -23.14 -17.56
N ASP A 440 2.23 -22.23 -18.54
CA ASP A 440 1.22 -21.20 -18.76
C ASP A 440 1.03 -20.29 -17.53
N VAL A 441 2.10 -19.68 -17.06
CA VAL A 441 2.16 -18.82 -15.87
C VAL A 441 2.57 -17.39 -16.23
N ILE A 442 2.37 -16.47 -15.30
CA ILE A 442 2.95 -15.11 -15.33
C ILE A 442 3.81 -14.98 -14.07
N GLY A 443 5.07 -14.59 -14.24
CA GLY A 443 5.98 -14.24 -13.15
C GLY A 443 5.77 -12.80 -12.65
N PRO A 444 6.71 -12.28 -11.84
CA PRO A 444 6.74 -10.87 -11.49
C PRO A 444 6.78 -9.92 -12.69
N ASP A 445 7.45 -10.31 -13.78
CA ASP A 445 7.39 -9.60 -15.05
C ASP A 445 6.02 -9.76 -15.72
N GLU A 446 5.28 -8.67 -15.84
CA GLU A 446 3.94 -8.67 -16.40
C GLU A 446 3.90 -8.39 -17.91
N TYR A 447 5.04 -8.18 -18.58
CA TYR A 447 5.05 -8.00 -20.03
C TYR A 447 4.96 -9.34 -20.77
N HIS A 448 5.54 -10.40 -20.20
CA HIS A 448 5.50 -11.75 -20.76
C HIS A 448 4.44 -12.58 -20.05
N GLU A 449 3.23 -12.49 -20.57
CA GLU A 449 2.11 -13.31 -20.09
C GLU A 449 2.17 -14.73 -20.68
N ARG A 450 1.71 -15.73 -19.90
CA ARG A 450 1.51 -17.11 -20.36
C ARG A 450 2.80 -17.81 -20.82
N VAL A 451 3.82 -17.73 -20.00
CA VAL A 451 5.13 -18.38 -20.19
C VAL A 451 5.23 -19.71 -19.44
N ASN A 452 6.21 -20.52 -19.75
CA ASN A 452 6.43 -21.80 -19.10
C ASN A 452 7.67 -21.73 -18.18
N ASN A 453 7.58 -22.38 -17.01
CA ASN A 453 8.70 -22.52 -16.08
C ASN A 453 9.39 -21.21 -15.72
N ASN A 454 8.59 -20.16 -15.40
CA ASN A 454 9.18 -18.93 -14.89
C ASN A 454 10.01 -19.19 -13.65
N ALA A 455 11.25 -18.70 -13.62
CA ALA A 455 12.22 -19.00 -12.58
C ALA A 455 11.73 -18.60 -11.19
N TYR A 456 11.25 -17.36 -11.03
CA TYR A 456 10.71 -16.88 -9.75
C TYR A 456 9.58 -17.80 -9.27
N THR A 457 8.60 -18.06 -10.12
CA THR A 457 7.43 -18.90 -9.80
C THR A 457 7.82 -20.31 -9.36
N ASN A 458 8.74 -20.96 -10.10
CA ASN A 458 9.16 -22.33 -9.80
C ASN A 458 9.93 -22.43 -8.47
N TYR A 459 10.87 -21.49 -8.22
CA TYR A 459 11.61 -21.46 -6.95
C TYR A 459 10.72 -21.14 -5.76
N MET A 460 9.80 -20.19 -5.90
CA MET A 460 8.87 -19.83 -4.82
C MET A 460 7.88 -20.96 -4.53
N ALA A 461 7.38 -21.65 -5.54
CA ALA A 461 6.53 -22.84 -5.36
C ALA A 461 7.30 -23.95 -4.62
N HIS A 462 8.57 -24.20 -4.98
CA HIS A 462 9.41 -25.16 -4.27
C HIS A 462 9.64 -24.75 -2.81
N GLU A 463 9.91 -23.47 -2.55
CA GLU A 463 10.11 -22.93 -1.19
C GLU A 463 8.83 -23.05 -0.35
N CYS A 464 7.66 -22.79 -0.94
CA CYS A 464 6.37 -23.01 -0.30
C CYS A 464 6.23 -24.45 0.22
N ILE A 465 6.53 -25.43 -0.64
CA ILE A 465 6.44 -26.86 -0.28
C ILE A 465 7.46 -27.21 0.81
N CYS A 466 8.71 -26.73 0.72
CA CYS A 466 9.72 -26.92 1.76
C CYS A 466 9.25 -26.35 3.11
N ASN A 467 8.72 -25.13 3.09
CA ASN A 467 8.20 -24.46 4.27
C ASN A 467 7.02 -25.21 4.91
N PHE A 468 6.14 -25.85 4.12
CA PHE A 468 5.11 -26.73 4.64
C PHE A 468 5.71 -27.89 5.46
N PHE A 469 6.71 -28.60 4.93
CA PHE A 469 7.33 -29.72 5.66
C PHE A 469 8.06 -29.26 6.92
N ASP A 470 8.70 -28.11 6.89
CA ASP A 470 9.38 -27.55 8.06
C ASP A 470 8.39 -27.05 9.11
N ALA A 471 7.27 -26.44 8.69
CA ALA A 471 6.16 -26.08 9.58
C ALA A 471 5.54 -27.31 10.24
N LEU A 472 5.31 -28.39 9.49
CA LEU A 472 4.80 -29.65 10.03
C LEU A 472 5.73 -30.24 11.09
N LYS A 473 7.06 -30.17 10.90
CA LYS A 473 8.04 -30.57 11.92
C LYS A 473 7.95 -29.69 13.18
N ALA A 474 7.79 -28.38 13.00
CA ALA A 474 7.67 -27.44 14.09
C ALA A 474 6.38 -27.68 14.90
N VAL A 475 5.25 -27.86 14.22
CA VAL A 475 3.96 -28.20 14.85
C VAL A 475 4.04 -29.57 15.56
N LYS A 476 4.66 -30.57 14.96
CA LYS A 476 4.87 -31.88 15.60
C LYS A 476 5.66 -31.76 16.93
N LYS A 477 6.64 -30.86 16.97
CA LYS A 477 7.42 -30.60 18.20
C LYS A 477 6.57 -29.92 19.28
N ALA A 478 5.66 -29.03 18.91
CA ALA A 478 4.86 -28.25 19.81
C ALA A 478 3.56 -28.99 20.24
N ASN A 479 2.90 -29.67 19.30
CA ASN A 479 1.65 -30.41 19.48
C ASN A 479 1.67 -31.68 18.58
N ASN A 480 2.19 -32.79 19.12
CA ASN A 480 2.36 -34.01 18.35
C ASN A 480 1.02 -34.70 18.01
N GLU A 481 -0.01 -34.51 18.83
CA GLU A 481 -1.34 -35.08 18.57
C GLU A 481 -1.99 -34.39 17.37
N TYR A 482 -2.02 -33.06 17.39
CA TYR A 482 -2.49 -32.27 16.26
C TYR A 482 -1.77 -32.64 14.95
N ALA A 483 -0.42 -32.73 14.99
CA ALA A 483 0.37 -33.08 13.82
C ALA A 483 0.04 -34.48 13.29
N ARG A 484 -0.16 -35.48 14.17
CA ARG A 484 -0.55 -36.84 13.76
C ARG A 484 -1.91 -36.87 13.11
N ASP A 485 -2.88 -36.18 13.68
CA ASP A 485 -4.23 -36.10 13.10
C ASP A 485 -4.22 -35.36 11.77
N PHE A 486 -3.47 -34.28 11.65
CA PHE A 486 -3.27 -33.54 10.41
C PHE A 486 -2.73 -34.47 9.30
N VAL A 487 -1.64 -35.19 9.58
CA VAL A 487 -1.01 -36.13 8.64
C VAL A 487 -1.93 -37.28 8.31
N LYS A 488 -2.62 -37.88 9.26
CA LYS A 488 -3.54 -38.99 9.05
C LYS A 488 -4.64 -38.64 8.04
N LYS A 489 -5.22 -37.44 8.16
CA LYS A 489 -6.29 -36.96 7.28
C LYS A 489 -5.79 -36.64 5.86
N ARG A 490 -4.49 -36.33 5.68
CA ARG A 490 -3.89 -35.83 4.44
C ARG A 490 -2.75 -36.68 3.89
N ALA A 491 -2.58 -37.92 4.37
CA ALA A 491 -1.42 -38.77 4.08
C ALA A 491 -1.13 -38.94 2.56
N THR A 492 -2.18 -39.18 1.77
CA THR A 492 -2.05 -39.36 0.31
C THR A 492 -1.55 -38.09 -0.37
N ASP A 493 -2.06 -36.94 0.02
CA ASP A 493 -1.68 -35.67 -0.60
C ASP A 493 -0.28 -35.23 -0.14
N ILE A 494 0.09 -35.46 1.13
CA ILE A 494 1.45 -35.22 1.63
C ILE A 494 2.47 -36.04 0.85
N ALA A 495 2.18 -37.30 0.51
CA ALA A 495 3.06 -38.12 -0.33
C ALA A 495 3.26 -37.56 -1.75
N LYS A 496 2.19 -36.96 -2.32
CA LYS A 496 2.26 -36.24 -3.60
C LYS A 496 3.15 -34.99 -3.51
N LEU A 497 3.01 -34.21 -2.42
CA LEU A 497 3.84 -33.04 -2.17
C LEU A 497 5.32 -33.39 -2.03
N GLU A 498 5.64 -34.50 -1.36
CA GLU A 498 7.01 -34.97 -1.25
C GLU A 498 7.60 -35.37 -2.62
N LYS A 499 6.79 -35.97 -3.52
CA LYS A 499 7.20 -36.28 -4.89
C LYS A 499 7.41 -34.99 -5.70
N LEU A 500 6.48 -34.03 -5.61
CA LEU A 500 6.59 -32.72 -6.27
C LEU A 500 7.86 -31.99 -5.82
N ARG A 501 8.10 -31.90 -4.50
CA ARG A 501 9.28 -31.25 -3.92
C ARG A 501 10.59 -31.76 -4.51
N LYS A 502 10.69 -33.09 -4.74
CA LYS A 502 11.91 -33.71 -5.27
C LYS A 502 12.08 -33.57 -6.78
N LYS A 503 10.99 -33.34 -7.51
CA LYS A 503 10.99 -33.40 -8.96
C LYS A 503 10.50 -32.12 -9.66
N LEU A 504 10.18 -31.08 -8.93
CA LEU A 504 9.80 -29.79 -9.54
C LEU A 504 11.03 -29.23 -10.26
N TYR A 505 10.84 -28.85 -11.50
CA TYR A 505 11.90 -28.22 -12.29
C TYR A 505 12.25 -26.85 -11.72
N LEU A 506 13.53 -26.63 -11.49
CA LEU A 506 14.09 -25.35 -11.08
C LEU A 506 15.08 -24.89 -12.15
N PRO A 507 14.83 -23.76 -12.85
CA PRO A 507 15.76 -23.22 -13.81
C PRO A 507 17.11 -22.92 -13.16
N MET A 508 18.18 -23.61 -13.60
CA MET A 508 19.53 -23.43 -13.07
C MET A 508 20.29 -22.42 -13.91
N PRO A 509 21.30 -21.74 -13.32
CA PRO A 509 22.20 -20.91 -14.10
C PRO A 509 22.87 -21.74 -15.23
N ASP A 510 22.97 -21.15 -16.41
CA ASP A 510 23.66 -21.72 -17.56
C ASP A 510 25.20 -21.70 -17.37
N GLU A 511 25.96 -22.05 -18.39
CA GLU A 511 27.42 -22.03 -18.39
C GLU A 511 28.04 -20.65 -18.14
N ASN A 512 27.30 -19.59 -18.45
CA ASN A 512 27.66 -18.20 -18.18
C ASN A 512 27.23 -17.73 -16.78
N GLY A 513 26.46 -18.55 -16.07
CA GLY A 513 25.90 -18.25 -14.78
C GLY A 513 24.59 -17.43 -14.84
N ILE A 514 23.93 -17.36 -16.00
CA ILE A 514 22.68 -16.66 -16.20
C ILE A 514 21.50 -17.61 -16.04
N ILE A 515 20.50 -17.21 -15.28
CA ILE A 515 19.23 -17.92 -15.11
C ILE A 515 18.28 -17.46 -16.20
N GLU A 516 17.79 -18.39 -17.03
CA GLU A 516 16.76 -18.09 -18.00
C GLU A 516 15.44 -17.76 -17.26
N GLN A 517 14.85 -16.60 -17.51
CA GLN A 517 13.66 -16.12 -16.78
C GLN A 517 12.48 -17.07 -16.93
N PHE A 518 12.29 -17.61 -18.14
CA PHE A 518 11.30 -18.63 -18.48
C PHE A 518 11.76 -19.41 -19.73
N ASP A 519 11.19 -20.57 -19.99
CA ASP A 519 11.57 -21.40 -21.13
C ASP A 519 11.49 -20.63 -22.45
N GLY A 520 12.61 -20.40 -23.10
CA GLY A 520 12.71 -19.72 -24.39
C GLY A 520 12.93 -18.20 -24.31
N TYR A 521 13.13 -17.62 -23.14
CA TYR A 521 13.41 -16.19 -22.99
C TYR A 521 14.59 -15.71 -23.86
N PHE A 522 15.66 -16.49 -23.95
CA PHE A 522 16.83 -16.13 -24.76
C PHE A 522 16.58 -16.14 -26.28
N LYS A 523 15.44 -16.72 -26.73
CA LYS A 523 15.02 -16.71 -28.14
C LYS A 523 14.27 -15.46 -28.54
N HIS A 524 13.87 -14.64 -27.56
CA HIS A 524 13.24 -13.34 -27.83
C HIS A 524 14.23 -12.35 -28.43
N GLU A 525 13.72 -11.35 -29.11
CA GLU A 525 14.52 -10.29 -29.74
C GLU A 525 15.44 -9.62 -28.72
N ASP A 526 16.73 -9.59 -29.03
CA ASP A 526 17.78 -9.04 -28.17
C ASP A 526 17.90 -7.52 -28.39
N VAL A 527 17.04 -6.77 -27.71
CA VAL A 527 17.00 -5.29 -27.76
C VAL A 527 16.78 -4.72 -26.37
N TYR A 528 17.27 -3.50 -26.16
CA TYR A 528 17.18 -2.81 -24.86
C TYR A 528 15.98 -1.88 -24.75
N VAL A 529 15.67 -1.48 -23.53
CA VAL A 529 14.55 -0.61 -23.17
C VAL A 529 14.44 0.63 -24.08
N PRO A 530 15.51 1.42 -24.39
CA PRO A 530 15.40 2.59 -25.26
C PRO A 530 14.89 2.26 -26.66
N THR A 531 15.32 1.12 -27.22
CA THR A 531 14.88 0.66 -28.55
C THR A 531 13.40 0.31 -28.56
N VAL A 532 12.92 -0.43 -27.54
CA VAL A 532 11.50 -0.78 -27.43
C VAL A 532 10.65 0.47 -27.19
N ARG A 533 11.13 1.39 -26.34
CA ARG A 533 10.45 2.68 -26.08
C ARG A 533 10.28 3.52 -27.35
N ALA A 534 11.26 3.49 -28.24
CA ALA A 534 11.19 4.21 -29.53
C ALA A 534 10.13 3.64 -30.51
N ARG A 535 9.63 2.42 -30.26
CA ARG A 535 8.55 1.79 -31.06
C ARG A 535 7.15 2.27 -30.64
N LEU A 536 7.02 2.94 -29.50
CA LEU A 536 5.71 3.45 -29.06
C LEU A 536 5.19 4.50 -30.03
N VAL A 537 3.95 4.35 -30.46
CA VAL A 537 3.21 5.36 -31.22
C VAL A 537 2.56 6.36 -30.28
N LYS A 538 2.11 5.89 -29.09
CA LYS A 538 1.59 6.73 -28.01
C LYS A 538 2.35 6.45 -26.70
N PRO A 539 2.70 7.49 -25.92
CA PRO A 539 3.49 7.30 -24.68
C PRO A 539 2.84 6.41 -23.61
N ASN A 540 1.51 6.28 -23.66
CA ASN A 540 0.72 5.52 -22.67
C ASN A 540 0.28 4.13 -23.17
N GLU A 541 0.86 3.61 -24.26
CA GLU A 541 0.65 2.24 -24.68
C GLU A 541 1.07 1.25 -23.58
N TYR A 542 0.33 0.15 -23.46
CA TYR A 542 0.76 -0.97 -22.65
C TYR A 542 1.78 -1.80 -23.43
N TRP A 543 2.95 -2.04 -22.82
CA TRP A 543 4.06 -2.71 -23.50
C TRP A 543 3.96 -4.22 -23.55
N GLY A 544 3.16 -4.81 -22.64
CA GLY A 544 3.01 -6.26 -22.48
C GLY A 544 1.74 -6.84 -23.10
N GLY A 545 1.43 -8.06 -22.72
CA GLY A 545 0.28 -8.82 -23.23
C GLY A 545 0.48 -9.31 -24.65
N SER A 546 -0.58 -9.72 -25.33
CA SER A 546 -0.48 -10.37 -26.67
C SER A 546 -0.05 -9.45 -27.80
N THR A 547 -0.16 -8.14 -27.66
CA THR A 547 0.07 -7.14 -28.71
C THR A 547 1.06 -6.03 -28.32
N GLY A 548 1.63 -6.11 -27.12
CA GLY A 548 2.55 -5.08 -26.62
C GLY A 548 3.90 -5.09 -27.32
N VAL A 549 4.54 -3.92 -27.40
CA VAL A 549 5.83 -3.74 -28.07
C VAL A 549 6.99 -4.51 -27.43
N ALA A 550 6.86 -4.89 -26.16
CA ALA A 550 7.88 -5.66 -25.42
C ALA A 550 7.69 -7.18 -25.51
N THR A 551 6.51 -7.67 -25.85
CA THR A 551 6.12 -9.08 -25.72
C THR A 551 7.03 -10.08 -26.46
N ALA A 552 7.56 -9.69 -27.62
CA ALA A 552 8.47 -10.54 -28.40
C ALA A 552 9.96 -10.19 -28.18
N THR A 553 10.26 -9.36 -27.19
CA THR A 553 11.61 -8.89 -26.87
C THR A 553 12.07 -9.39 -25.50
N ARG A 554 13.35 -9.22 -25.18
CA ARG A 554 13.88 -9.49 -23.82
C ARG A 554 13.54 -8.38 -22.81
N VAL A 555 12.84 -7.32 -23.21
CA VAL A 555 12.50 -6.23 -22.30
C VAL A 555 11.38 -6.63 -21.34
N ILE A 556 11.66 -6.53 -20.04
CA ILE A 556 10.76 -6.87 -18.93
C ILE A 556 10.26 -5.61 -18.21
N LYS A 557 9.06 -5.68 -17.64
CA LYS A 557 8.44 -4.56 -16.92
C LYS A 557 9.19 -4.21 -15.63
N GLN A 558 9.58 -5.23 -14.88
CA GLN A 558 10.14 -5.10 -13.54
C GLN A 558 11.03 -6.29 -13.19
N ALA A 559 11.77 -6.19 -12.08
CA ALA A 559 12.63 -7.25 -11.58
C ALA A 559 11.86 -8.59 -11.44
N ASP A 560 12.36 -9.64 -12.09
CA ASP A 560 11.87 -11.02 -12.02
C ASP A 560 12.98 -11.93 -11.45
N VAL A 561 13.97 -12.33 -12.25
CA VAL A 561 15.13 -13.09 -11.76
C VAL A 561 15.87 -12.33 -10.66
N VAL A 562 16.04 -11.01 -10.78
CA VAL A 562 16.68 -10.20 -9.71
C VAL A 562 15.84 -10.25 -8.42
N SER A 563 14.52 -10.27 -8.51
CA SER A 563 13.66 -10.48 -7.34
C SER A 563 13.86 -11.85 -6.70
N LEU A 564 13.99 -12.91 -7.51
CA LEU A 564 14.33 -14.25 -7.00
C LEU A 564 15.64 -14.25 -6.20
N LEU A 565 16.69 -13.64 -6.74
CA LEU A 565 18.01 -13.57 -6.11
C LEU A 565 18.01 -12.80 -4.78
N CYS A 566 17.11 -11.83 -4.63
CA CYS A 566 16.91 -11.08 -3.38
C CYS A 566 16.00 -11.80 -2.39
N THR A 567 15.01 -12.54 -2.89
CA THR A 567 14.02 -13.23 -2.07
C THR A 567 14.56 -14.52 -1.45
N LEU A 568 15.40 -15.26 -2.20
CA LEU A 568 16.03 -16.51 -1.78
C LEU A 568 17.56 -16.42 -1.93
N PRO A 569 18.22 -15.48 -1.24
CA PRO A 569 19.63 -15.18 -1.46
C PRO A 569 20.56 -16.37 -1.15
N GLU A 570 20.15 -17.27 -0.27
CA GLU A 570 20.90 -18.46 0.13
C GLU A 570 20.94 -19.55 -0.97
N ARG A 571 20.12 -19.46 -2.00
CA ARG A 571 20.05 -20.41 -3.12
C ARG A 571 21.12 -20.14 -4.18
N PHE A 572 21.72 -18.96 -4.20
CA PHE A 572 22.59 -18.52 -5.28
C PHE A 572 23.84 -17.82 -4.75
N SER A 573 24.97 -18.05 -5.41
CA SER A 573 26.24 -17.37 -5.08
C SER A 573 26.18 -15.89 -5.49
N ASP A 574 27.07 -15.07 -4.91
CA ASP A 574 27.20 -13.65 -5.27
C ASP A 574 27.68 -13.47 -6.72
N ASP A 575 28.43 -14.42 -7.26
CA ASP A 575 28.84 -14.43 -8.68
C ASP A 575 27.61 -14.58 -9.60
N VAL A 576 26.72 -15.54 -9.31
CA VAL A 576 25.46 -15.71 -10.04
C VAL A 576 24.60 -14.45 -9.90
N ALA A 577 24.50 -13.88 -8.70
CA ALA A 577 23.76 -12.66 -8.47
C ALA A 577 24.29 -11.50 -9.32
N ARG A 578 25.62 -11.31 -9.38
CA ARG A 578 26.29 -10.28 -10.18
C ARG A 578 26.02 -10.45 -11.67
N LYS A 579 26.22 -11.65 -12.20
CA LYS A 579 26.02 -11.94 -13.63
C LYS A 579 24.58 -11.68 -14.06
N ASN A 580 23.60 -12.11 -13.27
CA ASN A 580 22.19 -11.87 -13.57
C ASN A 580 21.79 -10.41 -13.40
N TYR A 581 22.30 -9.69 -12.38
CA TYR A 581 22.10 -8.25 -12.25
C TYR A 581 22.55 -7.51 -13.52
N ASP A 582 23.80 -7.78 -13.97
CA ASP A 582 24.37 -7.13 -15.14
C ASP A 582 23.64 -7.50 -16.44
N PHE A 583 23.18 -8.76 -16.54
CA PHE A 583 22.45 -9.24 -17.71
C PHE A 583 21.07 -8.59 -17.81
N TYR A 584 20.25 -8.61 -16.72
CA TYR A 584 18.86 -8.15 -16.77
C TYR A 584 18.71 -6.62 -16.68
N LEU A 585 19.71 -5.89 -16.18
CA LEU A 585 19.64 -4.43 -16.00
C LEU A 585 19.24 -3.68 -17.27
N PRO A 586 19.87 -3.87 -18.46
CA PRO A 586 19.52 -3.13 -19.67
C PRO A 586 18.16 -3.52 -20.28
N TYR A 587 17.61 -4.67 -19.87
CA TYR A 587 16.31 -5.17 -20.32
C TYR A 587 15.16 -4.76 -19.39
N THR A 588 15.44 -4.28 -18.18
CA THR A 588 14.39 -3.94 -17.22
C THR A 588 13.92 -2.50 -17.41
N GLU A 589 12.63 -2.33 -17.72
CA GLU A 589 12.00 -1.01 -17.95
C GLU A 589 11.76 -0.24 -16.64
N HIS A 590 11.68 -0.94 -15.50
CA HIS A 590 11.34 -0.39 -14.18
C HIS A 590 9.98 0.33 -14.14
N GLY A 591 9.01 -0.15 -14.91
CA GLY A 591 7.65 0.38 -14.99
C GLY A 591 6.78 0.10 -13.75
N SER A 592 7.39 -0.33 -12.65
CA SER A 592 6.74 -0.62 -11.38
C SER A 592 7.57 -0.10 -10.22
N SER A 593 6.90 0.39 -9.18
CA SER A 593 7.54 0.83 -7.92
C SER A 593 8.22 -0.31 -7.13
N LEU A 594 7.96 -1.56 -7.48
CA LEU A 594 8.56 -2.74 -6.84
C LEU A 594 9.99 -3.01 -7.31
N SER A 595 10.33 -2.60 -8.53
CA SER A 595 11.57 -3.00 -9.20
C SER A 595 12.82 -2.39 -8.59
N ALA A 596 12.80 -1.09 -8.28
CA ALA A 596 13.97 -0.35 -7.81
C ALA A 596 14.56 -0.93 -6.51
N SER A 597 13.71 -1.33 -5.57
CA SER A 597 14.17 -1.89 -4.30
C SER A 597 14.88 -3.24 -4.47
N MET A 598 14.43 -4.10 -5.38
CA MET A 598 15.09 -5.38 -5.65
C MET A 598 16.45 -5.17 -6.32
N TYR A 599 16.55 -4.25 -7.28
CA TYR A 599 17.82 -3.89 -7.87
C TYR A 599 18.79 -3.26 -6.86
N ALA A 600 18.32 -2.40 -5.95
CA ALA A 600 19.15 -1.85 -4.88
C ALA A 600 19.68 -2.93 -3.93
N LEU A 601 18.82 -3.86 -3.49
CA LEU A 601 19.24 -4.98 -2.62
C LEU A 601 20.26 -5.87 -3.30
N CYS A 602 20.06 -6.21 -4.57
CA CYS A 602 21.02 -6.99 -5.33
C CYS A 602 22.34 -6.24 -5.51
N ALA A 603 22.29 -4.94 -5.84
CA ALA A 603 23.48 -4.09 -5.98
C ALA A 603 24.28 -4.00 -4.67
N CYS A 604 23.60 -3.85 -3.50
CA CYS A 604 24.27 -3.93 -2.19
C CYS A 604 24.99 -5.26 -2.00
N ARG A 605 24.30 -6.38 -2.29
CA ARG A 605 24.86 -7.73 -2.16
C ARG A 605 26.13 -7.93 -2.97
N ILE A 606 26.16 -7.41 -4.20
CA ILE A 606 27.27 -7.60 -5.14
C ILE A 606 28.33 -6.50 -5.13
N GLY A 607 28.18 -5.50 -4.22
CA GLY A 607 29.14 -4.41 -4.04
C GLY A 607 29.08 -3.31 -5.11
N LYS A 608 27.94 -3.13 -5.81
CA LYS A 608 27.71 -2.03 -6.75
C LYS A 608 27.08 -0.84 -6.02
N HIS A 609 27.90 -0.10 -5.28
CA HIS A 609 27.41 0.93 -4.33
C HIS A 609 26.76 2.13 -4.99
N ASP A 610 27.26 2.59 -6.14
CA ASP A 610 26.67 3.71 -6.88
C ASP A 610 25.28 3.33 -7.46
N ASP A 611 25.15 2.12 -8.02
CA ASP A 611 23.86 1.59 -8.48
C ASP A 611 22.89 1.46 -7.30
N ALA A 612 23.35 0.90 -6.18
CA ALA A 612 22.53 0.74 -4.98
C ALA A 612 21.98 2.08 -4.47
N TYR A 613 22.79 3.14 -4.55
CA TYR A 613 22.41 4.49 -4.18
C TYR A 613 21.30 5.06 -5.10
N GLU A 614 21.49 4.96 -6.41
CA GLU A 614 20.50 5.48 -7.38
C GLU A 614 19.16 4.74 -7.27
N TRP A 615 19.19 3.41 -7.13
CA TRP A 615 17.97 2.62 -6.92
C TRP A 615 17.31 2.90 -5.57
N PHE A 616 18.10 3.14 -4.51
CA PHE A 616 17.56 3.57 -3.22
C PHE A 616 16.85 4.91 -3.32
N LYS A 617 17.45 5.89 -3.99
CA LYS A 617 16.85 7.18 -4.25
C LYS A 617 15.54 7.06 -5.03
N ASN A 618 15.53 6.26 -6.08
CA ASN A 618 14.31 6.00 -6.86
C ASN A 618 13.20 5.35 -6.03
N SER A 619 13.54 4.42 -5.14
CA SER A 619 12.58 3.77 -4.25
C SER A 619 12.03 4.71 -3.18
N THR A 620 12.87 5.54 -2.56
CA THR A 620 12.45 6.43 -1.46
C THR A 620 11.68 7.66 -1.92
N MET A 621 11.97 8.19 -3.10
CA MET A 621 11.47 9.49 -3.56
C MET A 621 10.24 9.41 -4.46
N VAL A 622 9.72 8.21 -4.74
CA VAL A 622 8.64 7.99 -5.72
C VAL A 622 7.39 8.84 -5.44
N ASP A 623 7.00 8.97 -4.17
CA ASP A 623 5.80 9.74 -3.76
C ASP A 623 6.09 11.24 -3.63
N LEU A 624 7.32 11.63 -3.33
CA LEU A 624 7.72 13.03 -3.20
C LEU A 624 7.95 13.72 -4.55
N VAL A 625 8.58 13.04 -5.52
CA VAL A 625 8.84 13.59 -6.86
C VAL A 625 7.79 13.20 -7.90
N GLY A 626 6.96 12.21 -7.62
CA GLY A 626 5.82 11.84 -8.46
C GLY A 626 6.18 11.05 -9.73
N GLY A 627 7.13 10.12 -9.65
CA GLY A 627 7.54 9.24 -10.76
C GLY A 627 6.68 8.00 -10.96
N GLY A 628 5.81 7.64 -10.00
CA GLY A 628 5.01 6.42 -10.05
C GLY A 628 3.81 6.46 -10.98
N LYS A 629 3.19 5.31 -11.24
CA LYS A 629 1.93 5.20 -12.00
C LYS A 629 0.83 6.01 -11.32
N LYS A 630 0.18 6.88 -12.10
CA LYS A 630 -0.71 7.92 -11.62
C LYS A 630 -2.17 7.73 -12.05
N TRP A 631 -2.46 6.67 -12.80
CA TRP A 631 -3.76 6.43 -13.40
C TRP A 631 -4.53 5.30 -12.71
N ALA A 632 -5.81 5.56 -12.40
CA ALA A 632 -6.80 4.53 -12.09
C ALA A 632 -7.83 4.56 -13.22
N GLY A 633 -7.78 3.58 -14.12
CA GLY A 633 -8.59 3.61 -15.32
C GLY A 633 -8.31 4.88 -16.15
N LYS A 634 -9.34 5.69 -16.36
CA LYS A 634 -9.25 6.98 -17.08
C LYS A 634 -8.95 8.18 -16.18
N VAL A 635 -8.91 7.99 -14.85
CA VAL A 635 -8.77 9.07 -13.88
C VAL A 635 -7.35 9.09 -13.32
N TYR A 636 -6.72 10.26 -13.40
CA TYR A 636 -5.43 10.52 -12.77
C TYR A 636 -5.66 10.92 -11.31
N ILE A 637 -5.38 10.03 -10.38
CA ILE A 637 -5.53 10.30 -8.95
C ILE A 637 -4.24 10.08 -8.16
N GLY A 638 -3.19 9.59 -8.83
CA GLY A 638 -1.97 9.23 -8.13
C GLY A 638 -2.17 8.03 -7.20
N GLY A 639 -1.80 8.20 -5.99
CA GLY A 639 -1.79 7.22 -4.91
C GLY A 639 -0.37 6.97 -4.42
N SER A 640 -0.24 6.75 -3.12
CA SER A 640 1.03 6.40 -2.49
C SER A 640 1.53 5.01 -2.89
N HIS A 641 2.80 4.75 -2.64
CA HIS A 641 3.47 3.49 -3.01
C HIS A 641 4.03 2.76 -1.76
N PRO A 642 3.18 2.18 -0.90
CA PRO A 642 3.62 1.55 0.35
C PRO A 642 4.67 0.45 0.15
N ALA A 643 4.58 -0.31 -0.95
CA ALA A 643 5.57 -1.33 -1.29
C ALA A 643 6.95 -0.73 -1.58
N SER A 644 7.01 0.43 -2.24
CA SER A 644 8.26 1.16 -2.45
C SER A 644 8.84 1.65 -1.11
N CYS A 645 7.98 2.13 -0.20
CA CYS A 645 8.37 2.54 1.15
C CYS A 645 8.94 1.35 1.94
N GLY A 646 8.28 0.20 1.90
CA GLY A 646 8.78 -1.04 2.51
C GLY A 646 10.09 -1.50 1.89
N GLY A 647 10.19 -1.46 0.55
CA GLY A 647 11.40 -1.73 -0.20
C GLY A 647 12.56 -0.80 0.18
N ALA A 648 12.29 0.50 0.33
CA ALA A 648 13.28 1.47 0.79
C ALA A 648 13.82 1.14 2.19
N TRP A 649 12.95 0.75 3.12
CA TRP A 649 13.36 0.28 4.43
C TRP A 649 14.18 -1.01 4.34
N MET A 650 13.79 -1.96 3.48
CA MET A 650 14.56 -3.19 3.25
C MET A 650 15.98 -2.90 2.74
N ILE A 651 16.15 -1.93 1.85
CA ILE A 651 17.49 -1.50 1.38
C ILE A 651 18.33 -1.00 2.57
N VAL A 652 17.74 -0.20 3.46
CA VAL A 652 18.44 0.25 4.68
C VAL A 652 18.82 -0.95 5.55
N ALA A 653 17.89 -1.81 5.89
CA ALA A 653 18.08 -2.86 6.88
C ALA A 653 18.88 -4.06 6.35
N ASN A 654 18.55 -4.53 5.14
CA ASN A 654 19.08 -5.77 4.55
C ASN A 654 20.12 -5.51 3.46
N GLY A 655 20.26 -4.26 2.98
CA GLY A 655 21.26 -3.82 2.06
C GLY A 655 22.40 -3.10 2.77
N PHE A 656 22.24 -1.82 3.04
CA PHE A 656 23.30 -0.96 3.60
C PHE A 656 23.77 -1.37 4.99
N CYS A 657 22.87 -1.87 5.83
CA CYS A 657 23.20 -2.31 7.20
C CYS A 657 23.35 -3.83 7.34
N ALA A 658 23.35 -4.59 6.24
CA ALA A 658 23.55 -6.04 6.27
C ALA A 658 24.92 -6.40 6.82
N ASP A 659 25.93 -5.63 6.44
CA ASP A 659 27.30 -5.70 6.98
C ASP A 659 27.60 -4.45 7.83
N ARG A 660 28.13 -4.65 9.04
CA ARG A 660 28.49 -3.57 9.97
C ARG A 660 29.81 -2.88 9.63
N SER A 661 30.55 -3.39 8.66
CA SER A 661 31.87 -2.84 8.28
C SER A 661 31.78 -1.49 7.57
N GLY A 662 30.59 -1.07 7.11
CA GLY A 662 30.41 0.15 6.32
C GLY A 662 30.83 0.04 4.85
N LYS A 663 31.36 -1.10 4.43
CA LYS A 663 31.79 -1.34 3.04
C LYS A 663 30.64 -1.28 2.03
N ASN A 664 29.41 -1.52 2.47
CA ASN A 664 28.21 -1.49 1.63
C ASN A 664 27.56 -0.12 1.56
N LEU A 665 28.11 0.90 2.24
CA LEU A 665 27.56 2.26 2.17
C LEU A 665 28.04 2.97 0.90
N PRO A 666 27.10 3.57 0.14
CA PRO A 666 27.45 4.51 -0.93
C PRO A 666 28.20 5.71 -0.37
N LYS A 667 29.13 6.27 -1.16
CA LYS A 667 29.94 7.46 -0.76
C LYS A 667 29.12 8.71 -0.37
N GLN A 668 27.88 8.80 -0.83
CA GLN A 668 26.94 9.88 -0.51
C GLN A 668 26.36 9.76 0.91
N ILE A 669 26.40 8.57 1.51
CA ILE A 669 25.86 8.30 2.85
C ILE A 669 27.02 8.18 3.84
N LYS A 670 27.14 9.15 4.73
CA LYS A 670 28.20 9.16 5.78
C LYS A 670 27.86 8.22 6.95
N GLU A 671 26.61 8.21 7.34
CA GLU A 671 26.10 7.36 8.43
C GLU A 671 24.66 6.98 8.15
N ILE A 672 24.32 5.73 8.43
CA ILE A 672 22.94 5.24 8.43
C ILE A 672 22.68 4.45 9.70
N SER A 673 21.48 4.59 10.25
CA SER A 673 21.03 3.75 11.35
C SER A 673 19.52 3.54 11.31
N TYR A 674 19.08 2.40 11.81
CA TYR A 674 17.66 2.10 11.97
C TYR A 674 17.40 1.38 13.28
N THR A 675 16.13 1.37 13.72
CA THR A 675 15.72 0.70 14.94
C THR A 675 14.91 -0.54 14.63
N GLU A 676 15.12 -1.60 15.42
CA GLU A 676 14.31 -2.81 15.48
C GLU A 676 13.73 -2.96 16.87
N LYS A 677 12.54 -3.56 16.96
CA LYS A 677 11.90 -3.90 18.23
C LYS A 677 11.89 -5.42 18.43
N HIS A 678 12.50 -5.88 19.52
CA HIS A 678 12.54 -7.28 19.93
C HIS A 678 11.85 -7.44 21.30
N GLY A 679 10.57 -7.81 21.30
CA GLY A 679 9.74 -7.75 22.50
C GLY A 679 9.66 -6.30 23.01
N GLU A 680 10.06 -6.06 24.24
CA GLU A 680 10.12 -4.70 24.82
C GLU A 680 11.42 -3.94 24.53
N ARG A 681 12.42 -4.60 23.95
CA ARG A 681 13.73 -3.98 23.68
C ARG A 681 13.75 -3.30 22.32
N ILE A 682 14.23 -2.06 22.30
CA ILE A 682 14.51 -1.30 21.08
C ILE A 682 16.01 -1.37 20.83
N ILE A 683 16.41 -1.92 19.67
CA ILE A 683 17.80 -2.09 19.26
C ILE A 683 18.07 -1.14 18.10
N ARG A 684 19.05 -0.27 18.26
CA ARG A 684 19.54 0.58 17.18
C ARG A 684 20.72 -0.09 16.50
N LYS A 685 20.61 -0.32 15.20
CA LYS A 685 21.73 -0.72 14.34
C LYS A 685 22.28 0.51 13.63
N LYS A 686 23.58 0.66 13.62
CA LYS A 686 24.28 1.82 13.07
C LYS A 686 25.46 1.35 12.24
N VAL A 687 25.62 1.97 11.08
CA VAL A 687 26.76 1.78 10.18
C VAL A 687 27.30 3.16 9.79
N ILE A 688 28.61 3.30 9.78
CA ILE A 688 29.33 4.50 9.38
C ILE A 688 30.15 4.12 8.14
N HIS A 689 30.22 5.02 7.16
CA HIS A 689 31.06 4.82 5.98
C HIS A 689 32.49 4.50 6.44
N GLY A 690 33.03 3.38 5.98
CA GLY A 690 34.44 3.04 6.20
C GLY A 690 35.29 3.91 5.27
N ASP A 691 36.32 4.53 5.82
CA ASP A 691 37.33 5.27 5.05
C ASP A 691 38.09 4.36 4.06
#